data_7a30f51b5ec3981dbccf6e423b4998ee
#
_entry.id   7a30f51b5ec3981dbccf6e423b4998ee
#
_cell.length_a   1.000
_cell.length_b   1.000
_cell.length_c   1.000
_cell.angle_alpha   90.00
_cell.angle_beta   90.00
_cell.angle_gamma   90.00
#
_symmetry.space_group_name_H-M   'P 1'
#
loop_
_entity.id
_entity.type
_entity.pdbx_description
1 polymer ?
#
loop_
_entity_poly.entity_id
_entity_poly.type
_entity_poly.pdbx_seq_one_letter_code
_entity_poly.pdbx_strand_id
1 'polypeptide(L)'
;MNQDEHKIVVRRMAGLIAAASVLIAVYVLRLIFLQLVNSDSFKSQATNTTDYNFTVTAARGDIVDSAGRRIAASTTSYNVVLSKLLMGDEDLDAMLQRIVELLEAHGEKWNDSLLIGEPDAAGHYSFTAQADSTSDQKALAAMKDSLGLQQYATADDVMEKLVEDYKLESYPLHWQRVLGGIHYEMQQQAFSNVNNFVMAENVSEVTVATIKENSLTMPGVEIVETSTRSYDEGDIIPHVLGRVGKITAEKWKVTDENGQTTYPLREKGYNMNDMIGVSGLEAVYEDELRGKDGVETITRSSDGVIVGTAMTTVPEPGHTVQLTIDSAFQQAVDKALAKNIEMINSTYNSGSSAKAAAGAVVVISTKDGSVLAASNYPSYDQNLFATQYSQYSSDPGLPLLNRALQGLYTPGSTFKPAVAVAALDSGIINRFSTVYCNGVYTYYDDYRPKCTRHGHSGNIDVVTAIKWSCNIFFYDVGRRLTSDVYDAYAYKLGLGQRTGVEVSEAVGRLTTKSDSNYTASLDVQAAIGQGNTVVSPIQLATYAATLANNGTRYRTHFVKAILDTNTGEVLSETKPEVMDVIEGTGNTFELVRQGMKQVPSTISGKISSYPVPIACKTGTPQRSETYAPGKHYLNAMMVAYLPADDPQIAIGISIEYGGYGARTGDLVVDIANAYFALKDGSLAQQAEAEKEAEQAQQEDQAQTTDPAQAAAGQTTGNAAAQPAQMTPAADTAAPETAAEGEAQPAVQDEQQPAADTEQNPDAIAPEN
;
A
#
# COMPACT_ATOMS: atom_id res chain seq x y z
N MET A 1 96.07 -20.87 -19.65
CA MET A 1 95.62 -21.05 -18.27
C MET A 1 96.54 -22.05 -17.62
N ASN A 2 97.34 -21.59 -16.57
CA ASN A 2 98.37 -22.42 -15.93
C ASN A 2 97.67 -23.61 -15.16
N GLN A 3 98.33 -24.79 -15.13
CA GLN A 3 97.81 -25.99 -14.44
C GLN A 3 97.41 -25.75 -12.98
N ASP A 4 98.00 -24.78 -12.35
CA ASP A 4 97.74 -24.40 -10.94
C ASP A 4 96.48 -23.55 -10.79
N GLU A 5 96.14 -22.70 -11.76
CA GLU A 5 94.89 -21.94 -11.77
C GLU A 5 93.72 -22.91 -11.98
N HIS A 6 93.84 -23.91 -12.80
CA HIS A 6 92.76 -24.93 -13.05
C HIS A 6 92.47 -25.75 -11.76
N LYS A 7 93.53 -26.09 -10.97
CA LYS A 7 93.38 -26.82 -9.68
C LYS A 7 92.68 -25.93 -8.62
N ILE A 8 92.96 -24.64 -8.61
CA ILE A 8 92.31 -23.68 -7.68
C ILE A 8 90.85 -23.49 -8.01
N VAL A 9 90.52 -23.35 -9.29
CA VAL A 9 89.12 -23.22 -9.74
C VAL A 9 88.31 -24.50 -9.47
N VAL A 10 88.89 -25.69 -9.74
CA VAL A 10 88.27 -27.00 -9.42
C VAL A 10 88.04 -27.17 -7.92
N ARG A 11 88.99 -26.78 -7.05
CA ARG A 11 88.82 -26.84 -5.59
C ARG A 11 87.75 -25.86 -5.09
N ARG A 12 87.67 -24.67 -5.66
CA ARG A 12 86.61 -23.68 -5.35
C ARG A 12 85.22 -24.15 -5.82
N MET A 13 85.12 -24.71 -7.02
CA MET A 13 83.83 -25.34 -7.53
C MET A 13 83.43 -26.52 -6.66
N ALA A 14 84.38 -27.39 -6.28
CA ALA A 14 84.10 -28.52 -5.37
C ALA A 14 83.63 -28.02 -3.96
N GLY A 15 84.18 -26.92 -3.46
CA GLY A 15 83.71 -26.27 -2.23
C GLY A 15 82.33 -25.71 -2.36
N LEU A 16 82.00 -25.05 -3.47
CA LEU A 16 80.69 -24.52 -3.71
C LEU A 16 79.64 -25.64 -3.89
N ILE A 17 79.99 -26.71 -4.59
CA ILE A 17 79.09 -27.87 -4.75
C ILE A 17 78.84 -28.54 -3.41
N ALA A 18 79.92 -28.72 -2.56
CA ALA A 18 79.79 -29.25 -1.20
C ALA A 18 78.84 -28.40 -0.34
N ALA A 19 78.99 -27.06 -0.38
CA ALA A 19 78.21 -26.12 0.39
C ALA A 19 76.71 -26.15 -0.09
N ALA A 20 76.47 -26.20 -1.42
CA ALA A 20 75.16 -26.34 -1.98
C ALA A 20 74.49 -27.68 -1.62
N SER A 21 75.26 -28.77 -1.62
CA SER A 21 74.77 -30.11 -1.23
C SER A 21 74.41 -30.14 0.29
N VAL A 22 75.14 -29.49 1.13
CA VAL A 22 74.84 -29.36 2.57
C VAL A 22 73.52 -28.55 2.73
N LEU A 23 73.36 -27.42 2.02
CA LEU A 23 72.13 -26.63 2.05
C LEU A 23 70.93 -27.44 1.56
N ILE A 24 71.06 -28.16 0.49
CA ILE A 24 69.97 -29.03 -0.02
C ILE A 24 69.67 -30.14 1.00
N ALA A 25 70.66 -30.75 1.61
CA ALA A 25 70.46 -31.79 2.63
C ALA A 25 69.75 -31.22 3.88
N VAL A 26 70.08 -30.03 4.32
CA VAL A 26 69.37 -29.32 5.42
C VAL A 26 67.94 -29.00 5.03
N TYR A 27 67.73 -28.59 3.78
CA TYR A 27 66.38 -28.31 3.26
C TYR A 27 65.53 -29.58 3.17
N VAL A 28 66.10 -30.65 2.69
CA VAL A 28 65.40 -31.97 2.61
C VAL A 28 65.12 -32.50 4.02
N LEU A 29 66.06 -32.41 4.95
CA LEU A 29 65.84 -32.80 6.34
C LEU A 29 64.73 -31.97 7.00
N ARG A 30 64.72 -30.67 6.72
CA ARG A 30 63.65 -29.77 7.21
C ARG A 30 62.29 -30.12 6.57
N LEU A 31 62.27 -30.44 5.31
CA LEU A 31 61.04 -30.93 4.62
C LEU A 31 60.54 -32.25 5.21
N ILE A 32 61.46 -33.20 5.45
CA ILE A 32 61.15 -34.49 6.09
C ILE A 32 60.62 -34.25 7.52
N PHE A 33 61.26 -33.37 8.27
CA PHE A 33 60.80 -32.99 9.63
C PHE A 33 59.40 -32.38 9.61
N LEU A 34 59.13 -31.46 8.68
CA LEU A 34 57.83 -30.83 8.53
C LEU A 34 56.74 -31.80 8.03
N GLN A 35 57.11 -32.71 7.09
CA GLN A 35 56.14 -33.58 6.46
C GLN A 35 55.93 -34.91 7.18
N LEU A 36 56.90 -35.44 7.91
CA LEU A 36 56.79 -36.73 8.61
C LEU A 36 56.72 -36.60 10.13
N VAL A 37 57.45 -35.68 10.75
CA VAL A 37 57.48 -35.56 12.22
C VAL A 37 56.37 -34.66 12.73
N ASN A 38 56.10 -33.53 12.05
CA ASN A 38 55.04 -32.61 12.43
C ASN A 38 53.75 -32.80 11.59
N SER A 39 53.72 -33.80 10.73
CA SER A 39 52.56 -34.08 9.88
C SER A 39 51.28 -34.21 10.70
N ASP A 40 51.32 -34.88 11.85
CA ASP A 40 50.13 -35.12 12.65
C ASP A 40 49.69 -33.86 13.42
N SER A 41 50.60 -32.95 13.78
CA SER A 41 50.25 -31.67 14.35
C SER A 41 49.62 -30.71 13.32
N PHE A 42 50.17 -30.72 12.08
CA PHE A 42 49.57 -29.92 10.98
C PHE A 42 48.28 -30.53 10.47
N LYS A 43 48.15 -31.87 10.47
CA LYS A 43 46.86 -32.53 10.20
C LYS A 43 45.84 -32.27 11.29
N SER A 44 46.23 -32.28 12.58
CA SER A 44 45.32 -31.96 13.69
C SER A 44 44.93 -30.49 13.69
N GLN A 45 45.82 -29.58 13.32
CA GLN A 45 45.46 -28.17 13.11
C GLN A 45 44.54 -27.97 11.88
N ALA A 46 44.79 -28.70 10.80
CA ALA A 46 43.95 -28.66 9.59
C ALA A 46 42.61 -29.40 9.76
N THR A 47 42.50 -30.34 10.71
CA THR A 47 41.27 -31.07 11.01
C THR A 47 40.40 -30.44 12.11
N ASN A 48 40.99 -29.53 12.91
CA ASN A 48 40.22 -28.75 13.91
C ASN A 48 39.71 -27.45 13.30
N THR A 49 38.91 -27.57 12.25
CA THR A 49 38.16 -26.45 11.67
C THR A 49 36.70 -26.54 12.11
N THR A 50 36.09 -25.40 12.31
CA THR A 50 34.65 -25.29 12.57
C THR A 50 34.02 -24.54 11.41
N ASP A 51 32.98 -25.13 10.85
CA ASP A 51 32.20 -24.52 9.78
C ASP A 51 31.03 -23.71 10.38
N TYR A 52 30.93 -22.48 9.97
CA TYR A 52 29.83 -21.57 10.31
C TYR A 52 29.04 -21.30 9.03
N ASN A 53 27.74 -21.61 9.06
CA ASN A 53 26.86 -21.39 7.94
C ASN A 53 26.10 -20.08 8.12
N PHE A 54 26.21 -19.21 7.13
CA PHE A 54 25.47 -17.96 7.04
C PHE A 54 24.44 -18.06 5.94
N THR A 55 23.22 -17.60 6.23
CA THR A 55 22.16 -17.52 5.24
C THR A 55 22.40 -16.35 4.30
N VAL A 56 22.40 -16.60 2.99
CA VAL A 56 22.41 -15.57 1.95
C VAL A 56 21.01 -15.44 1.42
N THR A 57 20.35 -14.33 1.74
CA THR A 57 18.94 -14.11 1.38
C THR A 57 18.77 -14.08 -0.13
N ALA A 58 17.80 -14.83 -0.65
CA ALA A 58 17.42 -14.78 -2.06
C ALA A 58 16.78 -13.42 -2.43
N ALA A 59 17.00 -12.98 -3.65
CA ALA A 59 16.26 -11.84 -4.19
C ALA A 59 14.77 -12.19 -4.31
N ARG A 60 13.92 -11.33 -3.76
CA ARG A 60 12.46 -11.47 -3.87
C ARG A 60 12.04 -11.23 -5.31
N GLY A 61 11.15 -12.05 -5.86
CA GLY A 61 10.64 -11.96 -7.22
C GLY A 61 9.93 -10.62 -7.48
N ASP A 62 9.95 -10.20 -8.73
CA ASP A 62 9.32 -8.94 -9.13
C ASP A 62 7.80 -9.07 -9.25
N ILE A 63 7.09 -7.96 -9.04
CA ILE A 63 5.70 -7.81 -9.44
C ILE A 63 5.70 -6.88 -10.66
N VAL A 64 5.16 -7.36 -11.78
CA VAL A 64 5.13 -6.62 -13.04
C VAL A 64 3.70 -6.42 -13.52
N ASP A 65 3.49 -5.37 -14.31
CA ASP A 65 2.19 -5.10 -14.92
C ASP A 65 1.89 -6.04 -16.10
N SER A 66 0.77 -5.86 -16.75
CA SER A 66 0.32 -6.69 -17.88
C SER A 66 1.25 -6.63 -19.10
N ALA A 67 2.03 -5.57 -19.24
CA ALA A 67 3.02 -5.34 -20.29
C ALA A 67 4.46 -5.75 -19.88
N GLY A 68 4.66 -6.22 -18.64
CA GLY A 68 5.97 -6.63 -18.13
C GLY A 68 6.79 -5.50 -17.52
N ARG A 69 6.23 -4.31 -17.32
CA ARG A 69 6.90 -3.20 -16.63
C ARG A 69 6.88 -3.47 -15.12
N ARG A 70 7.99 -3.21 -14.45
CA ARG A 70 8.09 -3.44 -13.01
C ARG A 70 7.21 -2.46 -12.24
N ILE A 71 6.52 -2.98 -11.24
CA ILE A 71 5.75 -2.21 -10.26
C ILE A 71 6.40 -2.34 -8.89
N ALA A 72 6.83 -3.55 -8.53
CA ALA A 72 7.61 -3.80 -7.32
C ALA A 72 8.80 -4.69 -7.67
N ALA A 73 9.98 -4.27 -7.26
CA ALA A 73 11.23 -4.95 -7.55
C ALA A 73 12.11 -5.06 -6.31
N SER A 74 13.05 -5.97 -6.36
CA SER A 74 14.11 -6.08 -5.38
C SER A 74 15.37 -5.42 -5.91
N THR A 75 15.84 -4.39 -5.23
CA THR A 75 17.10 -3.71 -5.53
C THR A 75 18.17 -4.15 -4.57
N THR A 76 19.40 -4.33 -5.08
CA THR A 76 20.55 -4.59 -4.22
C THR A 76 20.75 -3.43 -3.28
N SER A 77 20.92 -3.73 -2.00
CA SER A 77 21.29 -2.79 -0.96
C SER A 77 22.37 -3.38 -0.07
N TYR A 78 22.95 -2.57 0.77
CA TYR A 78 24.05 -2.98 1.64
C TYR A 78 23.73 -2.65 3.09
N ASN A 79 23.91 -3.63 3.96
CA ASN A 79 23.77 -3.44 5.40
C ASN A 79 25.13 -3.48 6.07
N VAL A 80 25.33 -2.63 7.06
CA VAL A 80 26.46 -2.72 7.98
C VAL A 80 26.09 -3.68 9.10
N VAL A 81 26.83 -4.75 9.20
CA VAL A 81 26.56 -5.84 10.14
C VAL A 81 27.72 -6.04 11.08
N LEU A 82 27.46 -6.19 12.37
CA LEU A 82 28.46 -6.52 13.37
C LEU A 82 28.37 -8.01 13.74
N SER A 83 29.47 -8.73 13.55
CA SER A 83 29.59 -10.14 13.89
C SER A 83 30.41 -10.31 15.16
N LYS A 84 29.77 -10.73 16.25
CA LYS A 84 30.45 -11.01 17.52
C LYS A 84 31.55 -12.08 17.40
N LEU A 85 31.29 -13.05 16.50
CA LEU A 85 32.25 -14.12 16.21
C LEU A 85 33.56 -13.60 15.61
N LEU A 86 33.49 -12.58 14.75
CA LEU A 86 34.63 -12.05 14.00
C LEU A 86 35.29 -10.86 14.70
N MET A 87 34.66 -10.24 15.67
CA MET A 87 35.17 -9.11 16.43
C MET A 87 36.33 -9.50 17.38
N GLY A 88 36.35 -10.76 17.86
CA GLY A 88 37.36 -11.22 18.79
C GLY A 88 37.24 -10.58 20.16
N ASP A 89 38.42 -10.14 20.73
CA ASP A 89 38.52 -9.53 22.06
C ASP A 89 38.49 -7.99 22.01
N GLU A 90 38.05 -7.37 20.91
CA GLU A 90 37.96 -5.91 20.79
C GLU A 90 36.87 -5.34 21.71
N ASP A 91 37.06 -4.10 22.14
CA ASP A 91 36.12 -3.34 22.94
C ASP A 91 34.89 -2.99 22.07
N LEU A 92 33.75 -3.55 22.44
CA LEU A 92 32.48 -3.38 21.69
C LEU A 92 32.07 -1.91 21.64
N ASP A 93 32.09 -1.19 22.74
CA ASP A 93 31.64 0.20 22.82
C ASP A 93 32.53 1.13 22.00
N ALA A 94 33.87 0.93 22.06
CA ALA A 94 34.81 1.67 21.22
C ALA A 94 34.57 1.36 19.72
N MET A 95 34.21 0.13 19.37
CA MET A 95 33.86 -0.25 17.99
C MET A 95 32.55 0.41 17.53
N LEU A 96 31.51 0.36 18.36
CA LEU A 96 30.23 1.00 18.07
C LEU A 96 30.40 2.51 17.87
N GLN A 97 31.20 3.16 18.69
CA GLN A 97 31.52 4.59 18.58
C GLN A 97 32.10 4.93 17.20
N ARG A 98 33.13 4.17 16.77
CA ARG A 98 33.76 4.36 15.45
C ARG A 98 32.77 4.17 14.30
N ILE A 99 31.90 3.17 14.41
CA ILE A 99 30.88 2.91 13.36
C ILE A 99 29.86 4.07 13.30
N VAL A 100 29.37 4.53 14.46
CA VAL A 100 28.44 5.67 14.53
C VAL A 100 29.07 6.93 13.94
N GLU A 101 30.29 7.29 14.35
CA GLU A 101 31.03 8.45 13.82
C GLU A 101 31.20 8.39 12.29
N LEU A 102 31.43 7.18 11.73
CA LEU A 102 31.54 6.98 10.30
C LEU A 102 30.16 7.14 9.62
N LEU A 103 29.10 6.55 10.17
CA LEU A 103 27.74 6.66 9.64
C LEU A 103 27.26 8.12 9.66
N GLU A 104 27.49 8.84 10.76
CA GLU A 104 27.15 10.27 10.87
C GLU A 104 27.89 11.12 9.84
N ALA A 105 29.19 10.86 9.63
CA ALA A 105 29.99 11.59 8.64
C ALA A 105 29.46 11.44 7.21
N HIS A 106 28.76 10.35 6.91
CA HIS A 106 28.12 10.09 5.62
C HIS A 106 26.62 10.42 5.60
N GLY A 107 26.04 10.92 6.72
CA GLY A 107 24.62 11.23 6.83
C GLY A 107 23.73 9.99 6.92
N GLU A 108 24.29 8.85 7.27
CA GLU A 108 23.59 7.59 7.45
C GLU A 108 22.99 7.47 8.84
N LYS A 109 21.97 6.60 8.95
CA LYS A 109 21.34 6.29 10.24
C LYS A 109 21.70 4.86 10.66
N TRP A 110 21.76 4.64 11.97
CA TRP A 110 21.89 3.29 12.53
C TRP A 110 20.55 2.83 13.13
N ASN A 111 20.45 1.54 13.36
CA ASN A 111 19.29 0.93 13.99
C ASN A 111 19.26 1.25 15.49
N ASP A 112 18.27 2.00 15.90
CA ASP A 112 18.02 2.42 17.28
C ASP A 112 16.50 2.56 17.49
N SER A 113 15.92 1.61 18.19
CA SER A 113 14.50 1.56 18.50
C SER A 113 14.15 2.06 19.90
N LEU A 114 15.13 2.61 20.64
CA LEU A 114 14.92 3.16 21.96
C LEU A 114 14.06 4.44 21.89
N LEU A 115 12.90 4.44 22.52
CA LEU A 115 11.93 5.56 22.49
C LEU A 115 12.33 6.71 23.44
N ILE A 116 13.59 7.09 23.42
CA ILE A 116 14.16 8.20 24.22
C ILE A 116 14.92 9.13 23.30
N GLY A 117 14.71 10.43 23.46
CA GLY A 117 15.42 11.47 22.73
C GLY A 117 16.81 11.78 23.31
N GLU A 118 17.51 12.71 22.64
CA GLU A 118 18.76 13.27 23.17
C GLU A 118 18.51 14.01 24.49
N PRO A 119 19.52 14.07 25.38
CA PRO A 119 19.40 14.81 26.64
C PRO A 119 19.24 16.32 26.38
N ASP A 120 18.42 16.97 27.19
CA ASP A 120 18.27 18.41 27.14
C ASP A 120 19.52 19.14 27.72
N ALA A 121 19.49 20.47 27.70
CA ALA A 121 20.58 21.29 28.22
C ALA A 121 20.83 21.11 29.75
N ALA A 122 19.86 20.57 30.48
CA ALA A 122 20.00 20.25 31.91
C ALA A 122 20.46 18.81 32.16
N GLY A 123 20.53 17.99 31.09
CA GLY A 123 20.96 16.60 31.14
C GLY A 123 19.81 15.60 31.37
N HIS A 124 18.55 16.02 31.22
CA HIS A 124 17.38 15.15 31.36
C HIS A 124 16.93 14.57 30.03
N TYR A 125 16.47 13.33 30.06
CA TYR A 125 15.95 12.62 28.90
C TYR A 125 14.42 12.72 28.84
N SER A 126 13.86 12.60 27.65
CA SER A 126 12.42 12.59 27.40
C SER A 126 12.05 11.46 26.47
N PHE A 127 10.82 10.92 26.62
CA PHE A 127 10.29 9.95 25.68
C PHE A 127 9.91 10.63 24.35
N THR A 128 10.23 9.96 23.24
CA THR A 128 9.84 10.38 21.88
C THR A 128 8.43 9.92 21.51
N ALA A 129 7.86 8.96 22.27
CA ALA A 129 6.50 8.45 22.09
C ALA A 129 5.45 9.54 22.35
N GLN A 130 4.51 9.71 21.41
CA GLN A 130 3.44 10.70 21.54
C GLN A 130 2.38 10.24 22.56
N ALA A 131 1.98 11.17 23.44
CA ALA A 131 1.08 10.86 24.55
C ALA A 131 -0.35 10.46 24.10
N ASP A 132 -0.80 10.97 22.97
CA ASP A 132 -2.11 10.72 22.36
C ASP A 132 -2.14 9.56 21.35
N SER A 133 -0.97 9.00 21.02
CA SER A 133 -0.83 7.83 20.14
C SER A 133 -0.93 6.53 20.92
N THR A 134 -2.00 5.76 20.72
CA THR A 134 -2.19 4.45 21.37
C THR A 134 -1.10 3.44 20.98
N SER A 135 -0.58 3.50 19.75
CA SER A 135 0.50 2.63 19.28
C SER A 135 1.80 2.95 20.01
N ASP A 136 2.15 4.23 20.13
CA ASP A 136 3.39 4.68 20.78
C ASP A 136 3.35 4.38 22.28
N GLN A 137 2.20 4.53 22.93
CA GLN A 137 2.04 4.18 24.33
C GLN A 137 2.16 2.65 24.58
N LYS A 138 1.68 1.83 23.65
CA LYS A 138 1.92 0.38 23.71
C LYS A 138 3.37 0.01 23.49
N ALA A 139 4.03 0.64 22.52
CA ALA A 139 5.46 0.43 22.25
C ALA A 139 6.31 0.87 23.46
N LEU A 140 6.00 2.01 24.07
CA LEU A 140 6.65 2.51 25.27
C LEU A 140 6.46 1.54 26.46
N ALA A 141 5.26 1.02 26.64
CA ALA A 141 4.98 0.03 27.68
C ALA A 141 5.79 -1.26 27.46
N ALA A 142 5.83 -1.77 26.22
CA ALA A 142 6.60 -2.97 25.87
C ALA A 142 8.12 -2.74 26.05
N MET A 143 8.64 -1.56 25.73
CA MET A 143 10.03 -1.20 25.98
C MET A 143 10.36 -1.26 27.47
N LYS A 144 9.55 -0.64 28.33
CA LYS A 144 9.74 -0.68 29.78
C LYS A 144 9.66 -2.11 30.34
N ASP A 145 8.71 -2.90 29.87
CA ASP A 145 8.56 -4.31 30.27
C ASP A 145 9.79 -5.15 29.85
N SER A 146 10.33 -4.92 28.65
CA SER A 146 11.53 -5.62 28.16
C SER A 146 12.79 -5.32 28.98
N LEU A 147 12.85 -4.13 29.57
CA LEU A 147 13.94 -3.69 30.47
C LEU A 147 13.66 -4.03 31.94
N GLY A 148 12.53 -4.67 32.25
CA GLY A 148 12.11 -5.03 33.61
C GLY A 148 11.73 -3.82 34.47
N LEU A 149 11.34 -2.72 33.86
CA LEU A 149 10.96 -1.49 34.53
C LEU A 149 9.44 -1.38 34.72
N GLN A 150 9.05 -0.63 35.75
CA GLN A 150 7.63 -0.34 36.00
C GLN A 150 7.09 0.66 34.98
N GLN A 151 5.78 0.61 34.72
CA GLN A 151 5.16 1.48 33.71
C GLN A 151 5.25 2.99 34.04
N TYR A 152 5.42 3.35 35.32
CA TYR A 152 5.61 4.73 35.74
C TYR A 152 7.06 5.25 35.63
N ALA A 153 8.04 4.40 35.26
CA ALA A 153 9.44 4.80 35.09
C ALA A 153 9.55 5.96 34.10
N THR A 154 10.37 6.93 34.43
CA THR A 154 10.67 8.09 33.58
C THR A 154 11.70 7.72 32.51
N ALA A 155 11.96 8.63 31.56
CA ALA A 155 13.02 8.44 30.57
C ALA A 155 14.42 8.43 31.24
N ASP A 156 14.59 9.23 32.30
CA ASP A 156 15.83 9.24 33.09
C ASP A 156 16.05 7.89 33.79
N ASP A 157 15.00 7.29 34.39
CA ASP A 157 15.08 5.96 35.01
C ASP A 157 15.46 4.86 33.99
N VAL A 158 14.95 4.95 32.77
CA VAL A 158 15.32 4.01 31.68
C VAL A 158 16.80 4.17 31.31
N MET A 159 17.27 5.41 31.15
CA MET A 159 18.67 5.68 30.81
C MET A 159 19.61 5.29 31.94
N GLU A 160 19.26 5.57 33.21
CA GLU A 160 20.04 5.13 34.38
C GLU A 160 20.21 3.61 34.37
N LYS A 161 19.12 2.87 34.12
CA LYS A 161 19.15 1.41 33.98
C LYS A 161 20.08 0.92 32.87
N LEU A 162 20.01 1.51 31.66
CA LEU A 162 20.84 1.14 30.52
C LEU A 162 22.32 1.48 30.80
N VAL A 163 22.61 2.64 31.40
CA VAL A 163 23.95 3.05 31.77
C VAL A 163 24.56 2.08 32.79
N GLU A 164 23.81 1.66 33.81
CA GLU A 164 24.26 0.67 34.81
C GLU A 164 24.48 -0.71 34.17
N ASP A 165 23.50 -1.21 33.40
CA ASP A 165 23.54 -2.56 32.78
C ASP A 165 24.73 -2.71 31.83
N TYR A 166 25.06 -1.68 31.08
CA TYR A 166 26.10 -1.69 30.05
C TYR A 166 27.39 -0.94 30.46
N LYS A 167 27.46 -0.40 31.71
CA LYS A 167 28.65 0.28 32.29
C LYS A 167 29.11 1.50 31.50
N LEU A 168 28.14 2.33 31.08
CA LEU A 168 28.39 3.50 30.24
C LEU A 168 28.70 4.79 31.04
N GLU A 169 28.92 4.74 32.34
CA GLU A 169 29.09 5.92 33.22
C GLU A 169 30.28 6.80 32.81
N SER A 170 31.28 6.21 32.14
CA SER A 170 32.47 6.95 31.69
C SER A 170 32.22 7.79 30.43
N TYR A 171 31.12 7.56 29.70
CA TYR A 171 30.81 8.26 28.48
C TYR A 171 30.04 9.57 28.75
N PRO A 172 30.17 10.59 27.87
CA PRO A 172 29.32 11.77 27.90
C PRO A 172 27.81 11.39 27.67
N LEU A 173 26.89 12.21 28.16
CA LEU A 173 25.44 11.93 28.11
C LEU A 173 24.92 11.57 26.71
N HIS A 174 25.39 12.29 25.66
CA HIS A 174 25.07 11.94 24.26
C HIS A 174 25.50 10.50 23.95
N TRP A 175 26.76 10.12 24.24
CA TRP A 175 27.22 8.75 23.97
C TRP A 175 26.55 7.71 24.87
N GLN A 176 26.17 8.06 26.12
CA GLN A 176 25.35 7.17 26.95
C GLN A 176 24.04 6.87 26.27
N ARG A 177 23.37 7.91 25.65
CA ARG A 177 22.12 7.74 24.89
C ARG A 177 22.33 6.88 23.65
N VAL A 178 23.33 7.18 22.83
CA VAL A 178 23.62 6.46 21.58
C VAL A 178 23.96 5.00 21.84
N LEU A 179 24.96 4.75 22.69
CA LEU A 179 25.39 3.39 23.01
C LEU A 179 24.29 2.60 23.74
N GLY A 180 23.59 3.23 24.69
CA GLY A 180 22.44 2.62 25.36
C GLY A 180 21.33 2.20 24.39
N GLY A 181 21.05 3.03 23.38
CA GLY A 181 20.09 2.71 22.31
C GLY A 181 20.54 1.54 21.44
N ILE A 182 21.82 1.51 21.05
CA ILE A 182 22.37 0.42 20.25
C ILE A 182 22.38 -0.89 21.05
N HIS A 183 22.79 -0.87 22.32
CA HIS A 183 22.73 -2.07 23.17
C HIS A 183 21.31 -2.58 23.36
N TYR A 184 20.35 -1.68 23.54
CA TYR A 184 18.93 -2.04 23.58
C TYR A 184 18.51 -2.72 22.27
N GLU A 185 18.86 -2.16 21.12
CA GLU A 185 18.57 -2.74 19.81
C GLU A 185 19.25 -4.10 19.61
N MET A 186 20.53 -4.24 20.04
CA MET A 186 21.23 -5.53 20.05
C MET A 186 20.50 -6.60 20.87
N GLN A 187 19.92 -6.21 22.00
CA GLN A 187 19.09 -7.12 22.81
C GLN A 187 17.82 -7.52 22.05
N GLN A 188 17.14 -6.57 21.39
CA GLN A 188 15.94 -6.87 20.58
C GLN A 188 16.27 -7.81 19.42
N GLN A 189 17.42 -7.63 18.78
CA GLN A 189 17.88 -8.50 17.69
C GLN A 189 18.56 -9.79 18.16
N ALA A 190 18.61 -10.07 19.47
CA ALA A 190 19.25 -11.25 20.07
C ALA A 190 20.72 -11.46 19.61
N PHE A 191 21.51 -10.37 19.56
CA PHE A 191 22.91 -10.39 19.17
C PHE A 191 23.73 -11.41 19.96
N SER A 192 24.44 -12.28 19.27
CA SER A 192 25.21 -13.38 19.86
C SER A 192 26.30 -13.88 18.89
N ASN A 193 27.08 -14.87 19.31
CA ASN A 193 28.08 -15.49 18.43
C ASN A 193 27.51 -16.20 17.18
N VAL A 194 26.20 -16.47 17.18
CA VAL A 194 25.50 -17.14 16.08
C VAL A 194 24.46 -16.25 15.40
N ASN A 195 24.25 -15.05 15.93
CA ASN A 195 23.31 -14.10 15.35
C ASN A 195 23.96 -12.72 15.28
N ASN A 196 24.23 -12.26 14.08
CA ASN A 196 24.86 -10.98 13.83
C ASN A 196 23.89 -9.83 14.13
N PHE A 197 24.43 -8.65 14.45
CA PHE A 197 23.68 -7.42 14.66
C PHE A 197 23.68 -6.57 13.40
N VAL A 198 22.52 -6.21 12.88
CA VAL A 198 22.38 -5.26 11.78
C VAL A 198 22.45 -3.86 12.35
N MET A 199 23.61 -3.23 12.19
CA MET A 199 23.90 -1.89 12.72
C MET A 199 23.23 -0.79 11.92
N ALA A 200 23.31 -0.87 10.58
CA ALA A 200 22.68 0.08 9.67
C ALA A 200 22.18 -0.64 8.41
N GLU A 201 21.03 -0.24 7.92
CA GLU A 201 20.39 -0.82 6.73
C GLU A 201 20.46 0.16 5.56
N ASN A 202 20.59 -0.40 4.34
CA ASN A 202 20.55 0.35 3.08
C ASN A 202 21.53 1.53 3.01
N VAL A 203 22.79 1.28 3.38
CA VAL A 203 23.83 2.29 3.37
C VAL A 203 24.35 2.57 1.96
N SER A 204 24.87 3.78 1.74
CA SER A 204 25.41 4.22 0.45
C SER A 204 26.69 3.47 0.05
N GLU A 205 26.98 3.46 -1.26
CA GLU A 205 28.22 2.88 -1.79
C GLU A 205 29.49 3.54 -1.20
N VAL A 206 29.39 4.81 -0.83
CA VAL A 206 30.51 5.53 -0.17
C VAL A 206 30.78 4.94 1.21
N THR A 207 29.74 4.67 2.00
CA THR A 207 29.84 4.01 3.29
C THR A 207 30.41 2.60 3.15
N VAL A 208 29.91 1.83 2.15
CA VAL A 208 30.44 0.50 1.81
C VAL A 208 31.94 0.55 1.52
N ALA A 209 32.38 1.45 0.67
CA ALA A 209 33.79 1.61 0.32
C ALA A 209 34.64 1.95 1.56
N THR A 210 34.18 2.92 2.36
CA THR A 210 34.89 3.38 3.56
C THR A 210 35.03 2.27 4.60
N ILE A 211 33.97 1.46 4.85
CA ILE A 211 34.09 0.34 5.80
C ILE A 211 35.02 -0.74 5.27
N LYS A 212 34.98 -1.06 3.97
CA LYS A 212 35.87 -2.05 3.35
C LYS A 212 37.33 -1.61 3.42
N GLU A 213 37.60 -0.33 3.22
CA GLU A 213 38.98 0.24 3.38
C GLU A 213 39.49 0.15 4.82
N ASN A 214 38.58 0.32 5.80
CA ASN A 214 38.92 0.28 7.22
C ASN A 214 38.78 -1.10 7.88
N SER A 215 38.51 -2.16 7.10
CA SER A 215 38.21 -3.51 7.61
C SER A 215 39.30 -4.08 8.58
N LEU A 216 40.56 -3.71 8.41
CA LEU A 216 41.64 -4.12 9.32
C LEU A 216 41.56 -3.46 10.69
N THR A 217 40.97 -2.29 10.80
CA THR A 217 40.81 -1.52 12.06
C THR A 217 39.43 -1.69 12.68
N MET A 218 38.53 -2.37 11.98
CA MET A 218 37.14 -2.65 12.38
C MET A 218 36.84 -4.16 12.27
N PRO A 219 37.55 -5.03 13.04
CA PRO A 219 37.28 -6.46 12.96
C PRO A 219 35.88 -6.79 13.43
N GLY A 220 35.17 -7.65 12.69
CA GLY A 220 33.78 -8.02 12.95
C GLY A 220 32.75 -7.08 12.34
N VAL A 221 33.15 -5.96 11.74
CA VAL A 221 32.28 -5.11 10.94
C VAL A 221 32.28 -5.61 9.50
N GLU A 222 31.14 -6.03 8.99
CA GLU A 222 30.97 -6.60 7.66
C GLU A 222 29.93 -5.82 6.86
N ILE A 223 30.13 -5.77 5.56
CA ILE A 223 29.09 -5.32 4.62
C ILE A 223 28.41 -6.56 4.06
N VAL A 224 27.15 -6.68 4.37
CA VAL A 224 26.28 -7.76 3.85
C VAL A 224 25.41 -7.19 2.72
N GLU A 225 25.57 -7.78 1.55
CA GLU A 225 24.68 -7.50 0.44
C GLU A 225 23.31 -8.08 0.76
N THR A 226 22.28 -7.27 0.63
CA THR A 226 20.90 -7.63 0.89
C THR A 226 20.01 -7.10 -0.21
N SER A 227 18.75 -7.39 -0.14
CA SER A 227 17.76 -6.96 -1.12
C SER A 227 16.70 -6.11 -0.43
N THR A 228 16.57 -4.86 -0.87
CA THR A 228 15.50 -3.96 -0.41
C THR A 228 14.36 -3.94 -1.42
N ARG A 229 13.13 -4.04 -0.92
CA ARG A 229 11.94 -3.94 -1.75
C ARG A 229 11.67 -2.48 -2.12
N SER A 230 11.61 -2.18 -3.41
CA SER A 230 11.22 -0.89 -3.96
C SER A 230 9.95 -1.02 -4.78
N TYR A 231 9.17 0.06 -4.81
CA TYR A 231 7.95 0.13 -5.60
C TYR A 231 8.17 1.22 -6.64
N ASP A 232 8.35 0.80 -7.90
CA ASP A 232 8.47 1.72 -9.02
C ASP A 232 7.14 2.49 -9.13
N GLU A 233 7.18 3.83 -9.06
CA GLU A 233 5.95 4.63 -8.95
C GLU A 233 5.05 4.17 -7.79
N GLY A 234 5.51 4.42 -6.55
CA GLY A 234 4.94 3.90 -5.29
C GLY A 234 3.46 4.18 -5.01
N ASP A 235 2.81 4.97 -5.83
CA ASP A 235 1.38 5.28 -5.78
C ASP A 235 0.51 4.34 -6.64
N ILE A 236 1.12 3.46 -7.47
CA ILE A 236 0.36 2.49 -8.27
C ILE A 236 -0.22 1.39 -7.38
N ILE A 237 -1.54 1.36 -7.25
CA ILE A 237 -2.33 0.36 -6.52
C ILE A 237 -1.75 -0.07 -5.15
N PRO A 238 -1.24 0.84 -4.30
CA PRO A 238 -0.56 0.46 -3.05
C PRO A 238 -1.44 -0.39 -2.14
N HIS A 239 -2.76 -0.16 -2.15
CA HIS A 239 -3.73 -0.91 -1.37
C HIS A 239 -3.89 -2.38 -1.80
N VAL A 240 -3.54 -2.71 -3.04
CA VAL A 240 -3.62 -4.07 -3.60
C VAL A 240 -2.27 -4.76 -3.54
N LEU A 241 -1.19 -4.05 -3.91
CA LEU A 241 0.18 -4.59 -3.79
C LEU A 241 0.47 -5.01 -2.36
N GLY A 242 0.09 -4.19 -1.40
CA GLY A 242 0.46 -4.42 -0.03
C GLY A 242 1.94 -4.14 0.21
N ARG A 243 2.51 -4.68 1.26
CA ARG A 243 3.89 -4.38 1.65
C ARG A 243 4.63 -5.56 2.25
N VAL A 244 5.94 -5.46 2.21
CA VAL A 244 6.88 -6.31 2.93
C VAL A 244 7.20 -5.66 4.28
N GLY A 245 7.47 -6.46 5.30
CA GLY A 245 7.84 -6.00 6.64
C GLY A 245 8.46 -7.11 7.47
N LYS A 246 9.03 -6.76 8.62
CA LYS A 246 9.62 -7.72 9.57
C LYS A 246 8.55 -8.68 10.10
N ILE A 247 8.94 -9.90 10.39
CA ILE A 247 8.06 -10.91 11.01
C ILE A 247 7.67 -10.43 12.41
N THR A 248 6.37 -10.39 12.70
CA THR A 248 5.87 -10.03 14.03
C THR A 248 5.86 -11.26 14.96
N ALA A 249 5.88 -11.01 16.28
CA ALA A 249 5.83 -12.06 17.27
C ALA A 249 4.61 -12.98 17.13
N GLU A 250 3.45 -12.41 16.71
CA GLU A 250 2.20 -13.15 16.50
C GLU A 250 2.27 -14.06 15.27
N LYS A 251 2.99 -13.66 14.22
CA LYS A 251 3.23 -14.49 13.04
C LYS A 251 4.30 -15.56 13.29
N TRP A 252 5.32 -15.21 14.10
CA TRP A 252 6.42 -16.12 14.43
C TRP A 252 5.96 -17.27 15.33
N LYS A 253 5.18 -16.93 16.38
CA LYS A 253 4.73 -17.86 17.41
C LYS A 253 3.20 -17.92 17.43
N VAL A 254 2.65 -19.06 17.01
CA VAL A 254 1.20 -19.30 17.00
C VAL A 254 0.86 -20.27 18.13
N THR A 255 -0.04 -19.88 19.00
CA THR A 255 -0.53 -20.75 20.10
C THR A 255 -1.99 -21.10 19.81
N ASP A 256 -2.31 -22.39 19.73
CA ASP A 256 -3.66 -22.88 19.47
C ASP A 256 -4.58 -22.78 20.73
N GLU A 257 -5.86 -23.08 20.57
CA GLU A 257 -6.86 -23.08 21.63
C GLU A 257 -6.54 -24.05 22.77
N ASN A 258 -5.69 -25.05 22.53
CA ASN A 258 -5.23 -26.04 23.52
C ASN A 258 -3.95 -25.60 24.24
N GLY A 259 -3.40 -24.42 23.93
CA GLY A 259 -2.17 -23.91 24.49
C GLY A 259 -0.89 -24.48 23.85
N GLN A 260 -1.00 -25.23 22.73
CA GLN A 260 0.16 -25.73 22.00
C GLN A 260 0.75 -24.62 21.14
N THR A 261 2.04 -24.37 21.32
CA THR A 261 2.78 -23.37 20.57
C THR A 261 3.50 -24.01 19.38
N THR A 262 3.35 -23.41 18.20
CA THR A 262 4.03 -23.78 16.95
C THR A 262 4.77 -22.59 16.35
N TYR A 263 5.71 -22.87 15.47
CA TYR A 263 6.53 -21.86 14.79
C TYR A 263 6.46 -22.11 13.27
N PRO A 264 5.30 -21.83 12.62
CA PRO A 264 5.05 -22.22 11.24
C PRO A 264 6.01 -21.59 10.24
N LEU A 265 6.48 -20.37 10.49
CA LEU A 265 7.46 -19.71 9.64
C LEU A 265 8.85 -20.36 9.75
N ARG A 266 9.24 -20.80 10.96
CA ARG A 266 10.50 -21.50 11.17
C ARG A 266 10.53 -22.84 10.38
N GLU A 267 9.40 -23.54 10.33
CA GLU A 267 9.26 -24.78 9.56
C GLU A 267 9.38 -24.54 8.05
N LYS A 268 9.02 -23.35 7.58
CA LYS A 268 9.23 -22.87 6.20
C LYS A 268 10.65 -22.30 5.95
N GLY A 269 11.56 -22.36 6.92
CA GLY A 269 12.95 -21.91 6.78
C GLY A 269 13.17 -20.42 6.99
N TYR A 270 12.23 -19.71 7.65
CA TYR A 270 12.46 -18.31 8.02
C TYR A 270 13.26 -18.18 9.31
N ASN A 271 14.03 -17.11 9.40
CA ASN A 271 14.59 -16.59 10.64
C ASN A 271 13.66 -15.52 11.22
N MET A 272 13.81 -15.23 12.53
CA MET A 272 12.93 -14.29 13.22
C MET A 272 13.00 -12.87 12.65
N ASN A 273 14.15 -12.47 12.12
CA ASN A 273 14.41 -11.14 11.58
C ASN A 273 14.17 -11.00 10.08
N ASP A 274 13.72 -12.08 9.43
CA ASP A 274 13.47 -12.06 7.99
C ASP A 274 12.31 -11.12 7.64
N MET A 275 12.34 -10.64 6.40
CA MET A 275 11.28 -9.86 5.80
C MET A 275 10.25 -10.79 5.17
N ILE A 276 8.96 -10.47 5.34
CA ILE A 276 7.84 -11.25 4.81
C ILE A 276 6.80 -10.31 4.22
N GLY A 277 6.03 -10.76 3.24
CA GLY A 277 4.82 -10.07 2.82
C GLY A 277 3.81 -9.99 3.96
N VAL A 278 3.45 -8.77 4.37
CA VAL A 278 2.54 -8.55 5.51
C VAL A 278 1.12 -8.24 5.09
N SER A 279 0.91 -7.75 3.87
CA SER A 279 -0.42 -7.42 3.32
C SER A 279 -0.44 -7.50 1.80
N GLY A 280 -1.64 -7.49 1.21
CA GLY A 280 -1.86 -7.42 -0.24
C GLY A 280 -1.30 -8.62 -1.00
N LEU A 281 -0.96 -8.40 -2.27
CA LEU A 281 -0.37 -9.43 -3.14
C LEU A 281 1.00 -9.89 -2.64
N GLU A 282 1.78 -9.00 -2.01
CA GLU A 282 3.04 -9.36 -1.35
C GLU A 282 2.87 -10.48 -0.32
N ALA A 283 1.76 -10.46 0.44
CA ALA A 283 1.47 -11.50 1.43
C ALA A 283 0.83 -12.74 0.82
N VAL A 284 -0.05 -12.57 -0.17
CA VAL A 284 -0.78 -13.68 -0.79
C VAL A 284 0.15 -14.56 -1.61
N TYR A 285 1.10 -13.94 -2.33
CA TYR A 285 2.07 -14.62 -3.17
C TYR A 285 3.45 -14.74 -2.53
N GLU A 286 3.51 -14.76 -1.18
CA GLU A 286 4.76 -14.89 -0.43
C GLU A 286 5.56 -16.12 -0.85
N ASP A 287 4.90 -17.27 -0.98
CA ASP A 287 5.57 -18.54 -1.31
C ASP A 287 6.17 -18.53 -2.75
N GLU A 288 5.60 -17.71 -3.65
CA GLU A 288 6.13 -17.53 -5.02
C GLU A 288 7.23 -16.45 -5.06
N LEU A 289 7.00 -15.35 -4.34
CA LEU A 289 7.88 -14.17 -4.38
C LEU A 289 9.16 -14.34 -3.58
N ARG A 290 9.19 -15.11 -2.48
CA ARG A 290 10.32 -15.16 -1.56
C ARG A 290 11.61 -15.72 -2.19
N GLY A 291 11.52 -16.74 -3.05
CA GLY A 291 12.69 -17.50 -3.51
C GLY A 291 13.23 -18.48 -2.46
N LYS A 292 14.44 -18.99 -2.67
CA LYS A 292 15.12 -19.92 -1.77
C LYS A 292 16.49 -19.37 -1.40
N ASP A 293 16.70 -19.20 -0.11
CA ASP A 293 17.95 -18.66 0.43
C ASP A 293 19.14 -19.59 0.16
N GLY A 294 20.29 -18.99 -0.09
CA GLY A 294 21.59 -19.67 -0.21
C GLY A 294 22.25 -19.85 1.16
N VAL A 295 23.35 -20.60 1.13
CA VAL A 295 24.21 -20.82 2.31
C VAL A 295 25.64 -20.53 1.94
N GLU A 296 26.28 -19.61 2.66
CA GLU A 296 27.71 -19.37 2.64
C GLU A 296 28.34 -20.03 3.88
N THR A 297 29.34 -20.86 3.67
CA THR A 297 30.07 -21.52 4.74
C THR A 297 31.43 -20.85 4.94
N ILE A 298 31.67 -20.33 6.14
CA ILE A 298 32.96 -19.82 6.58
C ILE A 298 33.62 -20.88 7.45
N THR A 299 34.74 -21.40 6.98
CA THR A 299 35.57 -22.37 7.72
C THR A 299 36.61 -21.66 8.53
N ARG A 300 36.63 -21.86 9.85
CA ARG A 300 37.58 -21.26 10.80
C ARG A 300 38.43 -22.31 11.47
N SER A 301 39.73 -22.07 11.58
CA SER A 301 40.67 -22.94 12.32
C SER A 301 40.49 -22.77 13.82
N SER A 302 41.08 -23.69 14.64
CA SER A 302 40.99 -23.68 16.09
C SER A 302 41.66 -22.45 16.77
N ASP A 303 42.56 -21.79 16.06
CA ASP A 303 43.21 -20.55 16.46
C ASP A 303 42.48 -19.28 15.97
N GLY A 304 41.30 -19.46 15.42
CA GLY A 304 40.40 -18.37 15.11
C GLY A 304 40.57 -17.76 13.72
N VAL A 305 41.45 -18.29 12.87
CA VAL A 305 41.71 -17.76 11.53
C VAL A 305 40.71 -18.34 10.51
N ILE A 306 40.19 -17.48 9.64
CA ILE A 306 39.35 -17.93 8.51
C ILE A 306 40.29 -18.61 7.50
N VAL A 307 40.05 -19.90 7.25
CA VAL A 307 40.82 -20.72 6.32
C VAL A 307 40.13 -20.94 4.98
N GLY A 308 38.83 -20.63 4.91
CA GLY A 308 38.06 -20.73 3.65
C GLY A 308 36.67 -20.13 3.77
N THR A 309 36.19 -19.62 2.65
CA THR A 309 34.79 -19.20 2.46
C THR A 309 34.29 -19.79 1.17
N ALA A 310 33.12 -20.42 1.21
CA ALA A 310 32.51 -21.06 0.02
C ALA A 310 30.99 -20.92 0.04
N MET A 311 30.41 -20.57 -1.09
CA MET A 311 28.96 -20.65 -1.30
C MET A 311 28.61 -22.13 -1.46
N THR A 312 28.00 -22.73 -0.43
CA THR A 312 27.63 -24.16 -0.43
C THR A 312 26.25 -24.38 -1.07
N THR A 313 25.38 -23.39 -0.99
CA THR A 313 24.08 -23.36 -1.70
C THR A 313 23.91 -21.99 -2.33
N VAL A 314 23.68 -21.95 -3.63
CA VAL A 314 23.44 -20.69 -4.36
C VAL A 314 21.98 -20.27 -4.14
N PRO A 315 21.70 -19.01 -3.81
CA PRO A 315 20.33 -18.53 -3.65
C PRO A 315 19.58 -18.58 -5.00
N GLU A 316 18.32 -18.99 -4.94
CA GLU A 316 17.42 -19.00 -6.11
C GLU A 316 16.41 -17.84 -5.95
N PRO A 317 16.33 -16.87 -6.89
CA PRO A 317 15.38 -15.77 -6.79
C PRO A 317 13.93 -16.26 -6.82
N GLY A 318 13.03 -15.49 -6.23
CA GLY A 318 11.59 -15.75 -6.30
C GLY A 318 11.04 -15.56 -7.71
N HIS A 319 9.84 -16.11 -7.94
CA HIS A 319 9.15 -16.00 -9.23
C HIS A 319 8.56 -14.63 -9.44
N THR A 320 8.40 -14.23 -10.69
CA THR A 320 7.77 -12.95 -11.07
C THR A 320 6.26 -13.11 -11.12
N VAL A 321 5.53 -12.23 -10.44
CA VAL A 321 4.06 -12.16 -10.46
C VAL A 321 3.63 -11.13 -11.49
N GLN A 322 3.01 -11.57 -12.59
CA GLN A 322 2.47 -10.67 -13.61
C GLN A 322 1.01 -10.34 -13.33
N LEU A 323 0.70 -9.03 -13.28
CA LEU A 323 -0.64 -8.52 -13.02
C LEU A 323 -1.47 -8.39 -14.31
N THR A 324 -2.79 -8.24 -14.13
CA THR A 324 -3.74 -7.87 -15.20
C THR A 324 -3.78 -6.37 -15.45
N ILE A 325 -3.30 -5.57 -14.50
CA ILE A 325 -3.25 -4.10 -14.53
C ILE A 325 -2.13 -3.65 -15.47
N ASP A 326 -2.42 -2.65 -16.30
CA ASP A 326 -1.42 -1.85 -17.02
C ASP A 326 -1.18 -0.56 -16.22
N SER A 327 0.08 -0.24 -15.88
CA SER A 327 0.41 0.91 -15.02
C SER A 327 0.02 2.24 -15.63
N ALA A 328 0.17 2.43 -16.94
CA ALA A 328 -0.25 3.68 -17.60
C ALA A 328 -1.79 3.84 -17.57
N PHE A 329 -2.53 2.75 -17.74
CA PHE A 329 -3.99 2.78 -17.65
C PHE A 329 -4.46 3.05 -16.22
N GLN A 330 -3.82 2.42 -15.22
CA GLN A 330 -4.10 2.69 -13.81
C GLN A 330 -3.91 4.17 -13.48
N GLN A 331 -2.76 4.75 -13.84
CA GLN A 331 -2.49 6.17 -13.61
C GLN A 331 -3.51 7.09 -14.32
N ALA A 332 -3.91 6.74 -15.55
CA ALA A 332 -4.92 7.51 -16.26
C ALA A 332 -6.29 7.47 -15.53
N VAL A 333 -6.66 6.34 -14.94
CA VAL A 333 -7.88 6.20 -14.12
C VAL A 333 -7.75 6.97 -12.81
N ASP A 334 -6.59 6.95 -12.14
CA ASP A 334 -6.32 7.70 -10.91
C ASP A 334 -6.44 9.22 -11.16
N LYS A 335 -5.79 9.72 -12.21
CA LYS A 335 -5.88 11.12 -12.63
C LYS A 335 -7.33 11.51 -12.98
N ALA A 336 -8.07 10.63 -13.68
CA ALA A 336 -9.47 10.88 -14.04
C ALA A 336 -10.38 10.96 -12.80
N LEU A 337 -10.17 10.09 -11.79
CA LEU A 337 -10.92 10.13 -10.53
C LEU A 337 -10.63 11.42 -9.74
N ALA A 338 -9.38 11.78 -9.57
CA ALA A 338 -8.95 13.00 -8.87
C ALA A 338 -9.55 14.26 -9.54
N LYS A 339 -9.41 14.36 -10.86
CA LYS A 339 -9.98 15.45 -11.69
C LYS A 339 -11.50 15.54 -11.55
N ASN A 340 -12.20 14.40 -11.52
CA ASN A 340 -13.66 14.40 -11.38
C ASN A 340 -14.09 14.87 -9.98
N ILE A 341 -13.39 14.46 -8.92
CA ILE A 341 -13.65 14.93 -7.55
C ILE A 341 -13.43 16.46 -7.45
N GLU A 342 -12.35 16.97 -8.03
CA GLU A 342 -12.08 18.39 -8.10
C GLU A 342 -13.15 19.16 -8.88
N MET A 343 -13.57 18.66 -10.03
CA MET A 343 -14.66 19.22 -10.82
C MET A 343 -15.98 19.27 -10.03
N ILE A 344 -16.30 18.19 -9.29
CA ILE A 344 -17.49 18.16 -8.42
C ILE A 344 -17.41 19.26 -7.36
N ASN A 345 -16.24 19.43 -6.74
CA ASN A 345 -16.05 20.43 -5.70
C ASN A 345 -16.10 21.87 -6.23
N SER A 346 -15.45 22.15 -7.34
CA SER A 346 -15.40 23.50 -7.93
C SER A 346 -16.75 23.90 -8.52
N THR A 347 -17.42 22.99 -9.21
CA THR A 347 -18.66 23.32 -9.98
C THR A 347 -19.94 23.20 -9.13
N TYR A 348 -20.04 22.16 -8.30
CA TYR A 348 -21.32 21.84 -7.63
C TYR A 348 -21.30 22.01 -6.13
N ASN A 349 -20.14 21.93 -5.49
CA ASN A 349 -19.99 22.02 -4.04
C ASN A 349 -19.23 23.28 -3.57
N SER A 350 -19.08 24.28 -4.42
CA SER A 350 -18.28 25.48 -4.13
C SER A 350 -18.74 26.27 -2.89
N GLY A 351 -19.99 26.18 -2.49
CA GLY A 351 -20.53 26.79 -1.28
C GLY A 351 -20.98 25.80 -0.21
N SER A 352 -20.67 24.51 -0.36
CA SER A 352 -21.09 23.46 0.57
C SER A 352 -20.11 23.28 1.72
N SER A 353 -20.63 22.99 2.93
CA SER A 353 -19.84 22.58 4.08
C SER A 353 -19.24 21.19 3.93
N ALA A 354 -19.84 20.30 3.13
CA ALA A 354 -19.30 19.00 2.80
C ALA A 354 -18.85 18.97 1.33
N LYS A 355 -17.60 18.58 1.12
CA LYS A 355 -17.00 18.43 -0.21
C LYS A 355 -16.78 16.97 -0.51
N ALA A 356 -16.82 16.62 -1.79
CA ALA A 356 -16.33 15.33 -2.25
C ALA A 356 -14.84 15.24 -1.92
N ALA A 357 -14.46 14.34 -1.04
CA ALA A 357 -13.09 14.23 -0.55
C ALA A 357 -12.49 12.85 -0.79
N ALA A 358 -13.32 11.86 -1.13
CA ALA A 358 -12.90 10.49 -1.30
C ALA A 358 -13.77 9.75 -2.33
N GLY A 359 -13.18 8.74 -2.95
CA GLY A 359 -13.88 7.91 -3.90
C GLY A 359 -13.04 6.73 -4.39
N ALA A 360 -13.68 5.85 -5.17
CA ALA A 360 -13.01 4.74 -5.81
C ALA A 360 -13.65 4.41 -7.16
N VAL A 361 -12.81 3.88 -8.05
CA VAL A 361 -13.19 3.35 -9.35
C VAL A 361 -12.55 1.98 -9.52
N VAL A 362 -13.36 1.02 -10.01
CA VAL A 362 -12.83 -0.28 -10.44
C VAL A 362 -13.25 -0.50 -11.89
N VAL A 363 -12.30 -0.92 -12.71
CA VAL A 363 -12.49 -1.30 -14.12
C VAL A 363 -12.16 -2.77 -14.30
N ILE A 364 -13.08 -3.54 -14.85
CA ILE A 364 -12.95 -4.99 -15.04
C ILE A 364 -13.14 -5.33 -16.51
N SER A 365 -12.33 -6.25 -17.03
CA SER A 365 -12.58 -6.89 -18.33
C SER A 365 -13.84 -7.74 -18.27
N THR A 366 -14.74 -7.54 -19.22
CA THR A 366 -15.97 -8.36 -19.34
C THR A 366 -15.70 -9.76 -19.88
N LYS A 367 -14.52 -10.02 -20.43
CA LYS A 367 -14.20 -11.27 -21.13
C LYS A 367 -13.79 -12.39 -20.16
N ASP A 368 -13.11 -12.05 -19.07
CA ASP A 368 -12.44 -13.00 -18.18
C ASP A 368 -12.49 -12.64 -16.69
N GLY A 369 -12.96 -11.44 -16.33
CA GLY A 369 -12.97 -10.96 -14.95
C GLY A 369 -11.66 -10.31 -14.48
N SER A 370 -10.68 -10.11 -15.37
CA SER A 370 -9.43 -9.41 -15.06
C SER A 370 -9.71 -7.99 -14.56
N VAL A 371 -9.12 -7.60 -13.42
CA VAL A 371 -9.15 -6.22 -12.95
C VAL A 371 -8.13 -5.42 -13.75
N LEU A 372 -8.58 -4.42 -14.49
CA LEU A 372 -7.74 -3.57 -15.33
C LEU A 372 -7.28 -2.30 -14.62
N ALA A 373 -8.08 -1.81 -13.67
CA ALA A 373 -7.72 -0.71 -12.77
C ALA A 373 -8.52 -0.78 -11.47
N ALA A 374 -7.88 -0.36 -10.35
CA ALA A 374 -8.50 -0.26 -9.02
C ALA A 374 -8.01 1.02 -8.33
N SER A 375 -8.69 2.13 -8.62
CA SER A 375 -8.32 3.47 -8.16
C SER A 375 -8.96 3.80 -6.82
N ASN A 376 -8.17 4.40 -5.94
CA ASN A 376 -8.59 4.93 -4.63
C ASN A 376 -8.18 6.39 -4.51
N TYR A 377 -9.06 7.24 -4.00
CA TYR A 377 -8.76 8.63 -3.70
C TYR A 377 -9.30 9.02 -2.31
N PRO A 378 -8.50 9.64 -1.43
CA PRO A 378 -7.05 9.79 -1.58
C PRO A 378 -6.32 8.44 -1.52
N SER A 379 -5.08 8.42 -2.02
CA SER A 379 -4.17 7.29 -1.99
C SER A 379 -2.89 7.68 -1.23
N TYR A 380 -1.90 6.80 -1.18
CA TYR A 380 -0.62 7.02 -0.53
C TYR A 380 0.52 6.44 -1.38
N ASP A 381 1.75 6.94 -1.14
CA ASP A 381 2.96 6.38 -1.73
C ASP A 381 3.49 5.26 -0.85
N GLN A 382 3.65 4.07 -1.43
CA GLN A 382 4.12 2.86 -0.77
C GLN A 382 5.55 3.01 -0.26
N ASN A 383 6.42 3.70 -0.99
CA ASN A 383 7.81 3.93 -0.58
C ASN A 383 7.90 4.83 0.66
N LEU A 384 6.95 5.73 0.84
CA LEU A 384 6.89 6.65 1.98
C LEU A 384 6.11 6.09 3.18
N PHE A 385 5.52 4.89 3.04
CA PHE A 385 4.65 4.31 4.08
C PHE A 385 5.33 4.24 5.45
N ALA A 386 6.58 3.77 5.52
CA ALA A 386 7.28 3.61 6.79
C ALA A 386 7.57 4.94 7.47
N THR A 387 7.90 5.99 6.71
CA THR A 387 8.27 7.32 7.22
C THR A 387 7.07 8.22 7.47
N GLN A 388 5.97 8.05 6.74
CA GLN A 388 4.79 8.90 6.81
C GLN A 388 3.54 8.19 7.38
N TYR A 389 3.71 7.02 8.00
CA TYR A 389 2.57 6.25 8.54
C TYR A 389 1.71 7.06 9.51
N SER A 390 2.31 7.82 10.42
CA SER A 390 1.58 8.67 11.37
C SER A 390 0.70 9.71 10.66
N GLN A 391 1.23 10.33 9.59
CA GLN A 391 0.48 11.28 8.77
C GLN A 391 -0.69 10.59 8.06
N TYR A 392 -0.44 9.47 7.36
CA TYR A 392 -1.48 8.74 6.64
C TYR A 392 -2.57 8.18 7.56
N SER A 393 -2.20 7.69 8.75
CA SER A 393 -3.14 7.10 9.70
C SER A 393 -4.01 8.13 10.42
N SER A 394 -3.54 9.38 10.56
CA SER A 394 -4.28 10.49 11.18
C SER A 394 -5.04 11.36 10.15
N ASP A 395 -4.84 11.14 8.85
CA ASP A 395 -5.50 11.92 7.80
C ASP A 395 -7.02 11.63 7.77
N PRO A 396 -7.88 12.65 7.94
CA PRO A 396 -9.34 12.50 7.86
C PRO A 396 -9.84 11.93 6.53
N GLY A 397 -9.06 12.07 5.45
CA GLY A 397 -9.34 11.48 4.14
C GLY A 397 -9.18 9.97 4.10
N LEU A 398 -8.57 9.37 5.14
CA LEU A 398 -8.32 7.93 5.27
C LEU A 398 -7.61 7.35 4.01
N PRO A 399 -6.40 7.83 3.63
CA PRO A 399 -5.71 7.37 2.44
C PRO A 399 -5.34 5.87 2.49
N LEU A 400 -5.21 5.29 3.68
CA LEU A 400 -4.90 3.86 3.85
C LEU A 400 -6.12 2.93 3.63
N LEU A 401 -7.34 3.48 3.54
CA LEU A 401 -8.52 2.66 3.31
C LEU A 401 -8.62 2.23 1.84
N ASN A 402 -8.61 0.93 1.60
CA ASN A 402 -8.88 0.36 0.27
C ASN A 402 -10.37 0.49 -0.08
N ARG A 403 -10.78 1.68 -0.55
CA ARG A 403 -12.19 1.95 -0.90
C ARG A 403 -12.69 1.11 -2.06
N ALA A 404 -11.82 0.79 -3.00
CA ALA A 404 -12.15 0.00 -4.18
C ALA A 404 -12.66 -1.40 -3.82
N LEU A 405 -12.04 -2.04 -2.81
CA LEU A 405 -12.33 -3.41 -2.42
C LEU A 405 -13.07 -3.52 -1.07
N GLN A 406 -12.84 -2.59 -0.15
CA GLN A 406 -13.34 -2.67 1.23
C GLN A 406 -14.33 -1.57 1.59
N GLY A 407 -14.40 -0.48 0.81
CA GLY A 407 -15.40 0.58 1.01
C GLY A 407 -16.80 0.04 0.75
N LEU A 408 -17.69 0.17 1.74
CA LEU A 408 -19.08 -0.30 1.63
C LEU A 408 -20.04 0.89 1.50
N TYR A 409 -20.76 0.91 0.40
CA TYR A 409 -21.66 2.01 0.03
C TYR A 409 -23.05 1.50 -0.32
N THR A 410 -24.07 2.24 0.10
CA THR A 410 -25.44 2.02 -0.35
C THR A 410 -25.51 2.25 -1.87
N PRO A 411 -25.91 1.26 -2.69
CA PRO A 411 -25.85 1.37 -4.16
C PRO A 411 -26.85 2.36 -4.75
N GLY A 412 -27.97 2.61 -4.08
CA GLY A 412 -29.05 3.42 -4.63
C GLY A 412 -29.54 2.87 -5.97
N SER A 413 -29.90 3.75 -6.87
CA SER A 413 -30.49 3.36 -8.18
C SER A 413 -29.59 2.52 -9.08
N THR A 414 -28.30 2.29 -8.75
CA THR A 414 -27.46 1.32 -9.48
C THR A 414 -27.95 -0.12 -9.26
N PHE A 415 -28.71 -0.39 -8.21
CA PHE A 415 -29.30 -1.70 -7.90
C PHE A 415 -30.48 -2.06 -8.79
N LYS A 416 -31.18 -1.09 -9.38
CA LYS A 416 -32.42 -1.30 -10.16
C LYS A 416 -32.31 -2.28 -11.33
N PRO A 417 -31.21 -2.33 -12.11
CA PRO A 417 -31.06 -3.35 -13.14
C PRO A 417 -31.09 -4.78 -12.58
N ALA A 418 -30.57 -5.04 -11.36
CA ALA A 418 -30.65 -6.36 -10.73
C ALA A 418 -32.12 -6.74 -10.42
N VAL A 419 -32.87 -5.79 -9.88
CA VAL A 419 -34.32 -5.97 -9.64
C VAL A 419 -35.10 -6.18 -10.95
N ALA A 420 -34.69 -5.50 -12.03
CA ALA A 420 -35.29 -5.69 -13.35
C ALA A 420 -34.99 -7.10 -13.91
N VAL A 421 -33.77 -7.60 -13.78
CA VAL A 421 -33.40 -8.98 -14.14
C VAL A 421 -34.28 -9.97 -13.37
N ALA A 422 -34.34 -9.83 -12.04
CA ALA A 422 -35.17 -10.69 -11.20
C ALA A 422 -36.63 -10.70 -11.61
N ALA A 423 -37.20 -9.54 -11.92
CA ALA A 423 -38.61 -9.40 -12.27
C ALA A 423 -38.94 -9.97 -13.64
N LEU A 424 -38.05 -9.78 -14.61
CA LEU A 424 -38.25 -10.32 -15.98
C LEU A 424 -38.04 -11.84 -15.98
N ASP A 425 -36.98 -12.33 -15.33
CA ASP A 425 -36.62 -13.74 -15.34
C ASP A 425 -37.64 -14.60 -14.56
N SER A 426 -38.15 -14.09 -13.44
CA SER A 426 -39.21 -14.74 -12.66
C SER A 426 -40.60 -14.62 -13.28
N GLY A 427 -40.73 -13.89 -14.38
CA GLY A 427 -42.02 -13.70 -15.09
C GLY A 427 -43.02 -12.75 -14.37
N ILE A 428 -42.61 -12.06 -13.30
CA ILE A 428 -43.44 -11.06 -12.59
C ILE A 428 -43.80 -9.90 -13.53
N ILE A 429 -42.89 -9.55 -14.43
CA ILE A 429 -43.09 -8.61 -15.52
C ILE A 429 -42.58 -9.20 -16.83
N ASN A 430 -43.05 -8.62 -17.94
CA ASN A 430 -42.56 -8.87 -19.29
C ASN A 430 -42.37 -7.53 -20.03
N ARG A 431 -41.97 -7.56 -21.31
CA ARG A 431 -41.71 -6.36 -22.11
C ARG A 431 -42.91 -5.41 -22.25
N PHE A 432 -44.14 -5.90 -22.06
CA PHE A 432 -45.38 -5.13 -22.18
C PHE A 432 -45.94 -4.69 -20.83
N SER A 433 -45.35 -5.15 -19.75
CA SER A 433 -45.78 -4.77 -18.40
C SER A 433 -45.47 -3.31 -18.13
N THR A 434 -46.45 -2.56 -17.64
CA THR A 434 -46.27 -1.15 -17.28
C THR A 434 -46.76 -0.87 -15.87
N VAL A 435 -46.15 0.15 -15.23
CA VAL A 435 -46.61 0.72 -13.97
C VAL A 435 -46.87 2.20 -14.17
N TYR A 436 -48.01 2.68 -13.67
CA TYR A 436 -48.40 4.08 -13.81
C TYR A 436 -47.63 4.98 -12.80
N CYS A 437 -46.81 5.89 -13.31
CA CYS A 437 -46.07 6.85 -12.51
C CYS A 437 -46.73 8.22 -12.49
N ASN A 438 -47.23 8.61 -11.32
CA ASN A 438 -47.76 9.96 -11.06
C ASN A 438 -46.90 10.76 -10.08
N GLY A 439 -45.68 10.27 -9.77
CA GLY A 439 -44.73 10.92 -8.89
C GLY A 439 -44.79 10.50 -7.42
N VAL A 440 -45.84 9.82 -6.96
CA VAL A 440 -45.99 9.33 -5.59
C VAL A 440 -46.46 7.89 -5.59
N TYR A 441 -45.82 7.00 -4.82
CA TYR A 441 -46.28 5.63 -4.62
C TYR A 441 -47.31 5.58 -3.51
N THR A 442 -48.53 5.13 -3.84
CA THR A 442 -49.68 5.26 -2.95
C THR A 442 -50.26 3.91 -2.50
N TYR A 443 -49.51 2.84 -2.62
CA TYR A 443 -49.96 1.49 -2.24
C TYR A 443 -50.17 1.35 -0.71
N TYR A 444 -49.28 1.99 0.08
CA TYR A 444 -49.41 2.01 1.54
C TYR A 444 -50.03 3.32 2.02
N ASP A 445 -50.87 3.27 3.04
CA ASP A 445 -51.51 4.47 3.60
C ASP A 445 -50.57 5.36 4.37
N ASP A 446 -49.66 4.75 5.10
CA ASP A 446 -48.69 5.37 6.02
C ASP A 446 -47.29 5.63 5.43
N TYR A 447 -46.99 5.03 4.27
CA TYR A 447 -45.73 5.17 3.57
C TYR A 447 -45.90 5.52 2.09
N ARG A 448 -45.68 6.79 1.75
CA ARG A 448 -45.89 7.33 0.39
C ARG A 448 -44.58 7.88 -0.20
N PRO A 449 -43.64 7.02 -0.59
CA PRO A 449 -42.37 7.46 -1.15
C PRO A 449 -42.57 8.07 -2.55
N LYS A 450 -41.66 9.01 -2.90
CA LYS A 450 -41.75 9.80 -4.13
C LYS A 450 -40.77 9.33 -5.20
N CYS A 451 -41.19 9.55 -6.46
CA CYS A 451 -40.28 9.49 -7.59
C CYS A 451 -39.55 10.82 -7.69
N THR A 452 -38.20 10.77 -7.62
CA THR A 452 -37.36 11.98 -7.54
C THR A 452 -37.04 12.60 -8.90
N ARG A 453 -37.36 11.92 -10.02
CA ARG A 453 -37.02 12.40 -11.36
C ARG A 453 -38.28 12.74 -12.17
N HIS A 454 -38.27 13.92 -12.77
CA HIS A 454 -39.44 14.51 -13.48
C HIS A 454 -39.26 14.48 -15.03
N GLY A 455 -38.62 13.46 -15.60
CA GLY A 455 -38.51 13.32 -17.06
C GLY A 455 -39.52 12.36 -17.65
N HIS A 456 -40.45 11.81 -16.84
CA HIS A 456 -41.40 10.81 -17.24
C HIS A 456 -42.70 10.85 -16.41
N SER A 457 -43.77 10.41 -16.96
CA SER A 457 -45.08 10.22 -16.31
C SER A 457 -45.95 9.25 -17.12
N GLY A 458 -47.03 8.76 -16.51
CA GLY A 458 -47.94 7.82 -17.18
C GLY A 458 -47.50 6.36 -17.07
N ASN A 459 -47.87 5.52 -18.04
CA ASN A 459 -47.51 4.11 -18.06
C ASN A 459 -46.04 3.92 -18.47
N ILE A 460 -45.25 3.37 -17.57
CA ILE A 460 -43.78 3.21 -17.67
C ILE A 460 -43.47 1.71 -17.78
N ASP A 461 -42.82 1.28 -18.86
CA ASP A 461 -42.25 -0.05 -19.02
C ASP A 461 -40.88 -0.18 -18.38
N VAL A 462 -40.28 -1.38 -18.36
CA VAL A 462 -39.00 -1.66 -17.71
C VAL A 462 -37.83 -0.89 -18.35
N VAL A 463 -37.80 -0.75 -19.68
CA VAL A 463 -36.76 -0.03 -20.42
C VAL A 463 -36.77 1.47 -20.04
N THR A 464 -37.96 2.07 -20.08
CA THR A 464 -38.20 3.46 -19.69
C THR A 464 -37.93 3.67 -18.20
N ALA A 465 -38.28 2.69 -17.34
CA ALA A 465 -38.03 2.75 -15.90
C ALA A 465 -36.52 2.75 -15.59
N ILE A 466 -35.71 1.96 -16.28
CA ILE A 466 -34.24 1.97 -16.14
C ILE A 466 -33.67 3.30 -16.65
N LYS A 467 -34.06 3.73 -17.87
CA LYS A 467 -33.64 4.99 -18.50
C LYS A 467 -33.81 6.19 -17.56
N TRP A 468 -35.02 6.39 -17.09
CA TRP A 468 -35.38 7.53 -16.25
C TRP A 468 -35.23 7.29 -14.76
N SER A 469 -34.73 6.10 -14.36
CA SER A 469 -34.59 5.73 -12.94
C SER A 469 -35.90 5.85 -12.14
N CYS A 470 -37.04 5.40 -12.71
CA CYS A 470 -38.38 5.54 -12.12
C CYS A 470 -38.47 4.76 -10.79
N ASN A 471 -38.57 5.46 -9.66
CA ASN A 471 -38.73 4.80 -8.36
C ASN A 471 -40.08 4.09 -8.25
N ILE A 472 -41.18 4.66 -8.76
CA ILE A 472 -42.54 4.09 -8.66
C ILE A 472 -42.59 2.71 -9.31
N PHE A 473 -41.98 2.55 -10.49
CA PHE A 473 -41.87 1.26 -11.15
C PHE A 473 -41.19 0.22 -10.26
N PHE A 474 -40.02 0.57 -9.72
CA PHE A 474 -39.25 -0.36 -8.91
C PHE A 474 -39.82 -0.56 -7.50
N TYR A 475 -40.55 0.38 -6.93
CA TYR A 475 -41.34 0.18 -5.71
C TYR A 475 -42.44 -0.90 -5.93
N ASP A 476 -43.21 -0.79 -7.02
CA ASP A 476 -44.24 -1.76 -7.31
C ASP A 476 -43.68 -3.16 -7.62
N VAL A 477 -42.66 -3.21 -8.45
CA VAL A 477 -41.99 -4.47 -8.80
C VAL A 477 -41.31 -5.11 -7.57
N GLY A 478 -40.58 -4.33 -6.75
CA GLY A 478 -39.93 -4.82 -5.55
C GLY A 478 -40.92 -5.36 -4.51
N ARG A 479 -42.08 -4.66 -4.32
CA ARG A 479 -43.13 -5.16 -3.43
C ARG A 479 -43.73 -6.51 -3.95
N ARG A 480 -43.84 -6.70 -5.26
CA ARG A 480 -44.35 -7.93 -5.85
C ARG A 480 -43.38 -9.09 -5.80
N LEU A 481 -42.06 -8.79 -5.94
CA LEU A 481 -40.99 -9.78 -5.86
C LEU A 481 -40.64 -10.16 -4.41
N THR A 482 -40.62 -9.19 -3.52
CA THR A 482 -39.96 -9.23 -2.18
C THR A 482 -38.43 -9.36 -2.23
N SER A 483 -37.75 -9.00 -1.12
CA SER A 483 -36.31 -9.05 -1.03
C SER A 483 -35.72 -10.46 -1.26
N ASP A 484 -36.37 -11.50 -0.79
CA ASP A 484 -35.88 -12.87 -0.96
C ASP A 484 -35.60 -13.24 -2.42
N VAL A 485 -36.45 -12.74 -3.35
CA VAL A 485 -36.29 -13.05 -4.76
C VAL A 485 -35.24 -12.18 -5.41
N TYR A 486 -35.38 -10.85 -5.33
CA TYR A 486 -34.40 -10.00 -6.03
C TYR A 486 -32.99 -10.02 -5.42
N ASP A 487 -32.85 -10.32 -4.13
CA ASP A 487 -31.56 -10.50 -3.50
C ASP A 487 -30.85 -11.80 -3.98
N ALA A 488 -31.61 -12.87 -4.21
CA ALA A 488 -31.03 -14.08 -4.79
C ALA A 488 -30.44 -13.82 -6.19
N TYR A 489 -31.09 -12.96 -7.00
CA TYR A 489 -30.53 -12.53 -8.29
C TYR A 489 -29.39 -11.55 -8.14
N ALA A 490 -29.47 -10.59 -7.22
CA ALA A 490 -28.41 -9.65 -6.93
C ALA A 490 -27.13 -10.38 -6.48
N TYR A 491 -27.28 -11.42 -5.64
CA TYR A 491 -26.21 -12.28 -5.21
C TYR A 491 -25.53 -12.99 -6.41
N LYS A 492 -26.30 -13.66 -7.27
CA LYS A 492 -25.75 -14.29 -8.48
C LYS A 492 -25.07 -13.29 -9.42
N LEU A 493 -25.55 -12.05 -9.46
CA LEU A 493 -24.96 -10.96 -10.23
C LEU A 493 -23.65 -10.41 -9.59
N GLY A 494 -23.28 -10.85 -8.37
CA GLY A 494 -22.03 -10.49 -7.71
C GLY A 494 -22.16 -9.43 -6.61
N LEU A 495 -23.36 -9.06 -6.19
CA LEU A 495 -23.59 -8.11 -5.10
C LEU A 495 -23.79 -8.84 -3.76
N GLY A 496 -23.25 -8.31 -2.67
CA GLY A 496 -23.38 -8.89 -1.33
C GLY A 496 -22.57 -10.15 -1.10
N GLN A 497 -21.58 -10.44 -1.91
CA GLN A 497 -20.66 -11.56 -1.79
C GLN A 497 -19.26 -11.21 -2.28
N ARG A 498 -18.26 -12.03 -1.95
CA ARG A 498 -16.91 -11.86 -2.47
C ARG A 498 -16.87 -12.05 -3.98
N THR A 499 -16.05 -11.25 -4.65
CA THR A 499 -15.87 -11.32 -6.11
C THR A 499 -14.83 -12.36 -6.51
N GLY A 500 -13.96 -12.76 -5.56
CA GLY A 500 -12.96 -13.81 -5.71
C GLY A 500 -11.57 -13.32 -5.98
N VAL A 501 -11.30 -12.01 -5.82
CA VAL A 501 -9.95 -11.46 -5.91
C VAL A 501 -9.04 -12.07 -4.84
N GLU A 502 -7.76 -12.12 -5.12
CA GLU A 502 -6.74 -12.78 -4.30
C GLU A 502 -6.52 -12.08 -2.96
N VAL A 503 -6.75 -10.77 -2.91
CA VAL A 503 -6.53 -9.94 -1.72
C VAL A 503 -7.81 -9.75 -0.92
N SER A 504 -7.66 -9.24 0.30
CA SER A 504 -8.81 -9.02 1.19
C SER A 504 -9.83 -8.03 0.61
N GLU A 505 -11.08 -8.46 0.54
CA GLU A 505 -12.23 -7.68 0.10
C GLU A 505 -13.39 -7.76 1.08
N ALA A 506 -14.23 -6.73 1.12
CA ALA A 506 -15.45 -6.72 1.92
C ALA A 506 -16.54 -7.56 1.27
N VAL A 507 -17.28 -8.32 2.08
CA VAL A 507 -18.40 -9.17 1.58
C VAL A 507 -19.60 -8.34 1.12
N GLY A 508 -19.79 -7.14 1.69
CA GLY A 508 -21.03 -6.39 1.47
C GLY A 508 -22.21 -7.00 2.24
N ARG A 509 -23.41 -6.48 1.98
CA ARG A 509 -24.64 -6.95 2.60
C ARG A 509 -25.83 -6.59 1.74
N LEU A 510 -26.80 -7.50 1.63
CA LEU A 510 -28.11 -7.24 1.06
C LEU A 510 -29.15 -7.08 2.18
N THR A 511 -30.26 -6.41 1.90
CA THR A 511 -31.38 -6.24 2.84
C THR A 511 -32.19 -7.53 2.89
N THR A 512 -32.33 -8.15 4.04
CA THR A 512 -33.01 -9.42 4.22
C THR A 512 -34.19 -9.32 5.19
N LYS A 513 -35.11 -10.28 5.12
CA LYS A 513 -36.20 -10.40 6.09
C LYS A 513 -35.74 -10.72 7.52
N SER A 514 -34.51 -11.21 7.68
CA SER A 514 -33.90 -11.45 8.98
C SER A 514 -33.32 -10.19 9.64
N ASP A 515 -33.32 -9.07 8.92
CA ASP A 515 -32.84 -7.81 9.50
C ASP A 515 -33.74 -7.36 10.64
N SER A 516 -33.16 -6.96 11.76
CA SER A 516 -33.90 -6.58 12.99
C SER A 516 -34.87 -5.39 12.78
N ASN A 517 -34.61 -4.56 11.77
CA ASN A 517 -35.44 -3.43 11.40
C ASN A 517 -36.36 -3.73 10.16
N TYR A 518 -36.54 -5.01 9.83
CA TYR A 518 -37.33 -5.38 8.66
C TYR A 518 -38.79 -4.97 8.81
N THR A 519 -39.34 -4.38 7.75
CA THR A 519 -40.72 -4.06 7.54
C THR A 519 -41.07 -4.27 6.05
N ALA A 520 -42.34 -4.46 5.70
CA ALA A 520 -42.73 -4.59 4.29
C ALA A 520 -42.38 -3.36 3.43
N SER A 521 -42.26 -2.18 4.04
CA SER A 521 -41.77 -0.97 3.34
C SER A 521 -40.25 -1.01 3.09
N LEU A 522 -39.48 -1.83 3.82
CA LEU A 522 -38.05 -2.01 3.58
C LEU A 522 -37.81 -2.76 2.26
N ASP A 523 -38.63 -3.74 1.88
CA ASP A 523 -38.56 -4.37 0.55
C ASP A 523 -38.68 -3.35 -0.59
N VAL A 524 -39.57 -2.39 -0.43
CA VAL A 524 -39.79 -1.32 -1.42
C VAL A 524 -38.58 -0.39 -1.50
N GLN A 525 -37.95 -0.06 -0.35
CA GLN A 525 -36.73 0.77 -0.31
C GLN A 525 -35.51 0.02 -0.86
N ALA A 526 -35.37 -1.26 -0.50
CA ALA A 526 -34.26 -2.09 -0.95
C ALA A 526 -34.32 -2.33 -2.47
N ALA A 527 -35.48 -2.43 -3.06
CA ALA A 527 -35.65 -2.55 -4.52
C ALA A 527 -35.11 -1.35 -5.33
N ILE A 528 -34.88 -0.21 -4.70
CA ILE A 528 -34.16 0.94 -5.29
C ILE A 528 -32.72 1.09 -4.76
N GLY A 529 -32.21 0.06 -4.09
CA GLY A 529 -30.86 0.03 -3.53
C GLY A 529 -30.67 0.91 -2.32
N GLN A 530 -31.72 1.15 -1.55
CA GLN A 530 -31.70 1.79 -0.23
C GLN A 530 -31.88 0.73 0.88
N GLY A 531 -32.14 1.13 2.10
CA GLY A 531 -32.27 0.21 3.23
C GLY A 531 -30.91 -0.22 3.77
N ASN A 532 -30.75 -1.53 4.08
CA ASN A 532 -29.54 -2.08 4.70
C ASN A 532 -28.51 -2.58 3.67
N THR A 533 -28.80 -2.47 2.37
CA THR A 533 -27.91 -2.93 1.30
C THR A 533 -26.69 -2.04 1.16
N VAL A 534 -25.49 -2.64 1.29
CA VAL A 534 -24.19 -1.98 1.08
C VAL A 534 -23.30 -2.90 0.27
N VAL A 535 -22.60 -2.33 -0.71
CA VAL A 535 -21.71 -3.02 -1.64
C VAL A 535 -20.45 -2.24 -1.91
N SER A 536 -19.38 -2.92 -2.33
CA SER A 536 -18.11 -2.28 -2.67
C SER A 536 -18.05 -1.90 -4.17
N PRO A 537 -17.16 -0.97 -4.57
CA PRO A 537 -16.94 -0.62 -5.97
C PRO A 537 -16.54 -1.80 -6.86
N ILE A 538 -15.74 -2.76 -6.35
CA ILE A 538 -15.41 -3.98 -7.11
C ILE A 538 -16.65 -4.86 -7.33
N GLN A 539 -17.55 -4.96 -6.36
CA GLN A 539 -18.83 -5.66 -6.56
C GLN A 539 -19.70 -4.95 -7.60
N LEU A 540 -19.71 -3.61 -7.61
CA LEU A 540 -20.44 -2.84 -8.64
C LEU A 540 -19.86 -3.08 -10.04
N ALA A 541 -18.53 -3.15 -10.18
CA ALA A 541 -17.88 -3.43 -11.45
C ALA A 541 -18.16 -4.87 -11.91
N THR A 542 -18.06 -5.87 -11.02
CA THR A 542 -18.38 -7.27 -11.27
C THR A 542 -19.84 -7.44 -11.71
N TYR A 543 -20.74 -6.79 -11.01
CA TYR A 543 -22.15 -6.74 -11.34
C TYR A 543 -22.40 -6.13 -12.73
N ALA A 544 -21.76 -5.02 -13.05
CA ALA A 544 -21.87 -4.40 -14.37
C ALA A 544 -21.33 -5.33 -15.48
N ALA A 545 -20.21 -6.03 -15.22
CA ALA A 545 -19.64 -7.03 -16.14
C ALA A 545 -20.62 -8.20 -16.35
N THR A 546 -21.27 -8.69 -15.30
CA THR A 546 -22.25 -9.77 -15.37
C THR A 546 -23.48 -9.38 -16.19
N LEU A 547 -23.97 -8.15 -16.03
CA LEU A 547 -25.07 -7.61 -16.88
C LEU A 547 -24.63 -7.50 -18.35
N ALA A 548 -23.42 -7.04 -18.59
CA ALA A 548 -22.82 -6.93 -19.92
C ALA A 548 -22.71 -8.29 -20.61
N ASN A 549 -22.37 -9.34 -19.83
CA ASN A 549 -22.18 -10.73 -20.28
C ASN A 549 -23.47 -11.57 -20.27
N ASN A 550 -24.62 -10.93 -20.31
CA ASN A 550 -25.94 -11.62 -20.34
C ASN A 550 -26.10 -12.64 -19.19
N GLY A 551 -25.61 -12.31 -17.98
CA GLY A 551 -25.79 -13.11 -16.78
C GLY A 551 -24.64 -14.05 -16.43
N THR A 552 -23.58 -14.11 -17.23
CA THR A 552 -22.38 -14.88 -16.90
C THR A 552 -21.43 -14.06 -16.02
N ARG A 553 -21.18 -14.53 -14.80
CA ARG A 553 -20.27 -13.92 -13.83
C ARG A 553 -18.95 -14.67 -13.77
N TYR A 554 -17.85 -13.97 -14.07
CA TYR A 554 -16.50 -14.48 -13.90
C TYR A 554 -15.95 -14.14 -12.52
N ARG A 555 -15.04 -14.98 -12.02
CA ARG A 555 -14.18 -14.65 -10.88
C ARG A 555 -13.30 -13.46 -11.23
N THR A 556 -13.29 -12.45 -10.36
CA THR A 556 -12.36 -11.31 -10.55
C THR A 556 -10.97 -11.66 -10.03
N HIS A 557 -9.93 -11.16 -10.70
CA HIS A 557 -8.55 -11.44 -10.33
C HIS A 557 -7.60 -10.31 -10.75
N PHE A 558 -6.52 -10.14 -9.98
CA PHE A 558 -5.44 -9.19 -10.25
C PHE A 558 -4.23 -9.86 -10.91
N VAL A 559 -4.01 -11.15 -10.68
CA VAL A 559 -2.84 -11.86 -11.18
C VAL A 559 -3.17 -12.57 -12.48
N LYS A 560 -2.37 -12.25 -13.52
CA LYS A 560 -2.46 -12.85 -14.85
C LYS A 560 -1.67 -14.16 -14.93
N ALA A 561 -0.41 -14.14 -14.43
CA ALA A 561 0.47 -15.29 -14.51
C ALA A 561 1.57 -15.22 -13.45
N ILE A 562 2.18 -16.38 -13.17
CA ILE A 562 3.45 -16.52 -12.46
C ILE A 562 4.50 -16.92 -13.50
N LEU A 563 5.63 -16.21 -13.50
CA LEU A 563 6.71 -16.39 -14.45
C LEU A 563 7.99 -16.82 -13.72
N ASP A 564 8.78 -17.68 -14.33
CA ASP A 564 10.16 -17.89 -13.91
C ASP A 564 10.98 -16.61 -14.14
N THR A 565 11.58 -16.08 -13.07
CA THR A 565 12.29 -14.80 -13.11
C THR A 565 13.50 -14.80 -14.04
N ASN A 566 14.19 -15.94 -14.18
CA ASN A 566 15.41 -16.04 -14.98
C ASN A 566 15.12 -16.25 -16.46
N THR A 567 14.09 -17.04 -16.79
CA THR A 567 13.79 -17.45 -18.16
C THR A 567 12.62 -16.69 -18.78
N GLY A 568 11.74 -16.09 -17.95
CA GLY A 568 10.48 -15.50 -18.39
C GLY A 568 9.42 -16.54 -18.80
N GLU A 569 9.65 -17.83 -18.54
CA GLU A 569 8.68 -18.89 -18.85
C GLU A 569 7.46 -18.79 -17.96
N VAL A 570 6.27 -19.02 -18.54
CA VAL A 570 5.01 -19.02 -17.78
C VAL A 570 4.89 -20.32 -17.00
N LEU A 571 4.98 -20.25 -15.67
CA LEU A 571 4.82 -21.38 -14.76
C LEU A 571 3.34 -21.67 -14.46
N SER A 572 2.54 -20.63 -14.34
CA SER A 572 1.10 -20.70 -14.09
C SER A 572 0.39 -19.52 -14.73
N GLU A 573 -0.80 -19.73 -15.29
CA GLU A 573 -1.63 -18.68 -15.89
C GLU A 573 -3.03 -18.76 -15.31
N THR A 574 -3.59 -17.60 -14.92
CA THR A 574 -4.97 -17.48 -14.46
C THR A 574 -5.93 -17.62 -15.64
N LYS A 575 -6.80 -18.60 -15.57
CA LYS A 575 -7.82 -18.84 -16.60
C LYS A 575 -9.17 -18.27 -16.16
N PRO A 576 -10.00 -17.80 -17.11
CA PRO A 576 -11.36 -17.37 -16.80
C PRO A 576 -12.15 -18.46 -16.07
N GLU A 577 -12.67 -18.14 -14.90
CA GLU A 577 -13.47 -19.05 -14.07
C GLU A 577 -14.89 -18.50 -13.95
N VAL A 578 -15.88 -19.28 -14.40
CA VAL A 578 -17.29 -18.93 -14.28
C VAL A 578 -17.77 -19.26 -12.87
N MET A 579 -18.21 -18.24 -12.13
CA MET A 579 -18.70 -18.36 -10.75
C MET A 579 -20.20 -18.60 -10.69
N ASP A 580 -20.99 -17.91 -11.52
CA ASP A 580 -22.43 -18.02 -11.60
C ASP A 580 -22.93 -17.74 -13.02
N VAL A 581 -24.09 -18.31 -13.35
CA VAL A 581 -24.82 -18.04 -14.59
C VAL A 581 -26.30 -17.82 -14.28
N ILE A 582 -26.83 -16.73 -14.82
CA ILE A 582 -28.28 -16.51 -14.92
C ILE A 582 -28.61 -16.62 -16.41
N GLU A 583 -29.20 -17.72 -16.82
CA GLU A 583 -29.49 -17.97 -18.26
C GLU A 583 -30.42 -16.90 -18.84
N GLY A 584 -31.35 -16.37 -18.03
CA GLY A 584 -32.31 -15.36 -18.42
C GLY A 584 -33.40 -15.93 -19.29
N THR A 585 -34.66 -15.78 -18.90
CA THR A 585 -35.80 -16.19 -19.72
C THR A 585 -36.14 -15.12 -20.75
N GLY A 586 -36.41 -15.51 -22.00
CA GLY A 586 -36.79 -14.60 -23.06
C GLY A 586 -35.77 -13.48 -23.30
N ASN A 587 -36.22 -12.22 -23.22
CA ASN A 587 -35.39 -11.03 -23.50
C ASN A 587 -34.89 -10.32 -22.22
N THR A 588 -34.69 -11.03 -21.10
CA THR A 588 -34.38 -10.45 -19.80
C THR A 588 -33.20 -9.50 -19.88
N PHE A 589 -32.02 -10.00 -20.27
CA PHE A 589 -30.80 -9.17 -20.34
C PHE A 589 -30.88 -8.15 -21.49
N GLU A 590 -31.48 -8.47 -22.61
CA GLU A 590 -31.64 -7.53 -23.72
C GLU A 590 -32.41 -6.27 -23.29
N LEU A 591 -33.58 -6.43 -22.62
CA LEU A 591 -34.36 -5.30 -22.12
C LEU A 591 -33.64 -4.46 -21.08
N VAL A 592 -32.93 -5.10 -20.14
CA VAL A 592 -32.13 -4.38 -19.14
C VAL A 592 -31.00 -3.60 -19.80
N ARG A 593 -30.26 -4.21 -20.72
CA ARG A 593 -29.17 -3.56 -21.47
C ARG A 593 -29.72 -2.44 -22.35
N GLN A 594 -30.86 -2.61 -22.99
CA GLN A 594 -31.52 -1.58 -23.76
C GLN A 594 -31.89 -0.36 -22.90
N GLY A 595 -32.38 -0.60 -21.67
CA GLY A 595 -32.67 0.46 -20.71
C GLY A 595 -31.38 1.19 -20.30
N MET A 596 -30.33 0.47 -19.95
CA MET A 596 -29.01 1.03 -19.55
C MET A 596 -28.36 1.82 -20.69
N LYS A 597 -28.41 1.36 -21.94
CA LYS A 597 -27.91 2.04 -23.14
C LYS A 597 -28.60 3.41 -23.38
N GLN A 598 -29.83 3.60 -22.91
CA GLN A 598 -30.56 4.85 -23.02
C GLN A 598 -30.24 5.86 -21.88
N VAL A 599 -29.66 5.43 -20.76
CA VAL A 599 -29.40 6.32 -19.62
C VAL A 599 -28.48 7.50 -19.98
N PRO A 600 -27.39 7.35 -20.77
CA PRO A 600 -26.52 8.46 -21.13
C PRO A 600 -27.24 9.67 -21.72
N SER A 601 -28.28 9.45 -22.51
CA SER A 601 -29.13 10.53 -23.10
C SER A 601 -29.86 11.38 -22.04
N THR A 602 -29.88 10.95 -20.79
CA THR A 602 -30.53 11.67 -19.66
C THR A 602 -29.51 12.39 -18.79
N ILE A 603 -28.19 12.31 -19.10
CA ILE A 603 -27.07 12.90 -18.37
C ILE A 603 -26.52 14.03 -19.23
N SER A 604 -26.32 15.21 -18.62
CA SER A 604 -25.58 16.30 -19.25
C SER A 604 -24.07 15.99 -19.21
N GLY A 605 -23.32 16.51 -20.20
CA GLY A 605 -21.89 16.31 -20.29
C GLY A 605 -21.47 15.42 -21.47
N LYS A 606 -20.21 15.04 -21.49
CA LYS A 606 -19.60 14.33 -22.61
C LYS A 606 -20.17 12.93 -22.86
N ILE A 607 -20.66 12.27 -21.82
CA ILE A 607 -21.16 10.90 -21.90
C ILE A 607 -22.37 10.77 -22.86
N SER A 608 -23.21 11.82 -22.98
CA SER A 608 -24.38 11.80 -23.84
C SER A 608 -24.09 11.84 -25.33
N SER A 609 -22.91 12.34 -25.71
CA SER A 609 -22.45 12.51 -27.08
C SER A 609 -21.19 11.70 -27.42
N TYR A 610 -20.79 10.79 -26.52
CA TYR A 610 -19.61 9.97 -26.74
C TYR A 610 -19.80 9.05 -27.96
N PRO A 611 -18.83 8.99 -28.89
CA PRO A 611 -19.02 8.28 -30.17
C PRO A 611 -19.22 6.77 -30.02
N VAL A 612 -18.62 6.16 -28.99
CA VAL A 612 -18.82 4.74 -28.67
C VAL A 612 -19.98 4.62 -27.68
N PRO A 613 -21.05 3.87 -28.03
CA PRO A 613 -22.20 3.73 -27.14
C PRO A 613 -21.80 3.18 -25.77
N ILE A 614 -22.21 3.89 -24.71
CA ILE A 614 -22.01 3.50 -23.31
C ILE A 614 -23.37 3.05 -22.75
N ALA A 615 -23.37 1.95 -22.01
CA ALA A 615 -24.51 1.57 -21.17
C ALA A 615 -24.17 1.84 -19.71
N CYS A 616 -25.05 2.54 -18.99
CA CYS A 616 -24.78 2.87 -17.59
C CYS A 616 -26.05 2.92 -16.73
N LYS A 617 -25.85 3.01 -15.41
CA LYS A 617 -26.90 3.34 -14.45
C LYS A 617 -26.34 4.20 -13.34
N THR A 618 -26.93 5.37 -13.14
CA THR A 618 -26.58 6.30 -12.07
C THR A 618 -27.22 5.90 -10.74
N GLY A 619 -26.48 6.08 -9.64
CA GLY A 619 -26.95 5.98 -8.27
C GLY A 619 -26.76 7.31 -7.52
N THR A 620 -27.66 7.61 -6.61
CA THR A 620 -27.62 8.81 -5.78
C THR A 620 -28.16 8.43 -4.39
N PRO A 621 -27.45 7.54 -3.65
CA PRO A 621 -27.90 7.14 -2.34
C PRO A 621 -27.75 8.27 -1.33
N GLN A 622 -28.69 8.29 -0.38
CA GLN A 622 -28.63 9.18 0.77
C GLN A 622 -27.66 8.61 1.81
N ARG A 623 -26.88 9.48 2.42
CA ARG A 623 -26.07 9.18 3.60
C ARG A 623 -26.92 9.32 4.87
N SER A 624 -26.44 8.77 5.98
CA SER A 624 -27.06 8.97 7.29
C SER A 624 -26.95 10.43 7.75
N GLU A 625 -25.85 11.09 7.40
CA GLU A 625 -25.58 12.47 7.79
C GLU A 625 -26.49 13.45 7.06
N THR A 626 -26.97 14.45 7.78
CA THR A 626 -27.85 15.49 7.26
C THR A 626 -27.19 16.85 7.36
N TYR A 627 -27.45 17.73 6.38
CA TYR A 627 -27.01 19.14 6.42
C TYR A 627 -28.14 20.11 6.76
N ALA A 628 -29.39 19.63 6.77
CA ALA A 628 -30.58 20.35 7.25
C ALA A 628 -31.69 19.32 7.58
N PRO A 629 -32.71 19.68 8.34
CA PRO A 629 -33.82 18.77 8.65
C PRO A 629 -34.39 18.09 7.40
N GLY A 630 -34.29 16.76 7.34
CA GLY A 630 -34.76 15.93 6.22
C GLY A 630 -33.94 16.07 4.92
N LYS A 631 -32.77 16.73 4.96
CA LYS A 631 -31.85 16.87 3.82
C LYS A 631 -30.55 16.13 4.09
N HIS A 632 -30.38 15.02 3.43
CA HIS A 632 -29.18 14.16 3.54
C HIS A 632 -28.09 14.54 2.54
N TYR A 633 -26.84 14.34 2.93
CA TYR A 633 -25.75 14.28 1.96
C TYR A 633 -25.92 13.07 1.03
N LEU A 634 -25.34 13.15 -0.15
CA LEU A 634 -25.50 12.17 -1.20
C LEU A 634 -24.14 11.68 -1.69
N ASN A 635 -24.01 10.37 -1.96
CA ASN A 635 -22.89 9.83 -2.71
C ASN A 635 -23.22 9.80 -4.21
N ALA A 636 -22.21 10.09 -5.05
CA ALA A 636 -22.34 9.89 -6.49
C ALA A 636 -21.85 8.50 -6.88
N MET A 637 -22.75 7.70 -7.45
CA MET A 637 -22.43 6.33 -7.85
C MET A 637 -22.83 6.07 -9.31
N MET A 638 -22.05 5.21 -9.97
CA MET A 638 -22.38 4.75 -11.32
C MET A 638 -21.86 3.33 -11.54
N VAL A 639 -22.62 2.54 -12.27
CA VAL A 639 -22.17 1.34 -12.95
C VAL A 639 -22.28 1.57 -14.45
N ALA A 640 -21.25 1.17 -15.19
CA ALA A 640 -21.23 1.34 -16.64
C ALA A 640 -20.50 0.16 -17.30
N TYR A 641 -20.75 -0.06 -18.57
CA TYR A 641 -19.95 -0.91 -19.43
C TYR A 641 -19.92 -0.36 -20.86
N LEU A 642 -18.85 -0.64 -21.55
CA LEU A 642 -18.63 -0.19 -22.92
C LEU A 642 -17.70 -1.11 -23.72
N PRO A 643 -17.83 -1.09 -25.10
CA PRO A 643 -18.96 -0.58 -25.85
C PRO A 643 -20.28 -1.25 -25.46
N ALA A 644 -21.42 -0.56 -25.56
CA ALA A 644 -22.71 -1.11 -25.12
C ALA A 644 -23.17 -2.36 -25.92
N ASP A 645 -22.73 -2.45 -27.18
CA ASP A 645 -23.15 -3.53 -28.10
C ASP A 645 -22.16 -4.72 -28.11
N ASP A 646 -20.87 -4.47 -27.87
CA ASP A 646 -19.81 -5.49 -27.69
C ASP A 646 -18.97 -5.14 -26.44
N PRO A 647 -19.47 -5.45 -25.23
CA PRO A 647 -18.83 -5.03 -23.99
C PRO A 647 -17.43 -5.58 -23.85
N GLN A 648 -16.48 -4.71 -23.53
CA GLN A 648 -15.08 -5.03 -23.29
C GLN A 648 -14.66 -4.73 -21.85
N ILE A 649 -15.14 -3.61 -21.30
CA ILE A 649 -14.89 -3.22 -19.91
C ILE A 649 -16.18 -2.87 -19.18
N ALA A 650 -16.18 -3.11 -17.88
CA ALA A 650 -17.22 -2.71 -16.94
C ALA A 650 -16.60 -1.88 -15.81
N ILE A 651 -17.34 -0.88 -15.33
CA ILE A 651 -16.87 0.14 -14.41
C ILE A 651 -17.82 0.25 -13.22
N GLY A 652 -17.26 0.25 -12.01
CA GLY A 652 -17.96 0.55 -10.76
C GLY A 652 -17.36 1.81 -10.12
N ILE A 653 -18.20 2.81 -9.83
CA ILE A 653 -17.78 4.11 -9.29
C ILE A 653 -18.54 4.42 -8.02
N SER A 654 -17.82 4.91 -7.00
CA SER A 654 -18.38 5.51 -5.79
C SER A 654 -17.58 6.75 -5.41
N ILE A 655 -18.25 7.91 -5.27
CA ILE A 655 -17.64 9.16 -4.76
C ILE A 655 -18.43 9.64 -3.55
N GLU A 656 -17.77 9.71 -2.42
CA GLU A 656 -18.33 10.17 -1.16
C GLU A 656 -18.64 11.68 -1.23
N TYR A 657 -19.83 12.06 -0.75
CA TYR A 657 -20.35 13.43 -0.85
C TYR A 657 -20.36 14.02 -2.28
N GLY A 658 -20.26 13.14 -3.29
CA GLY A 658 -20.25 13.54 -4.70
C GLY A 658 -21.58 14.08 -5.23
N GLY A 659 -22.66 13.92 -4.45
CA GLY A 659 -24.00 14.38 -4.84
C GLY A 659 -24.68 13.44 -5.83
N TYR A 660 -25.12 13.97 -6.98
CA TYR A 660 -25.84 13.16 -7.98
C TYR A 660 -24.88 12.28 -8.79
N GLY A 661 -25.21 11.01 -8.95
CA GLY A 661 -24.43 10.05 -9.75
C GLY A 661 -24.19 10.47 -11.20
N ALA A 662 -25.05 11.32 -11.76
CA ALA A 662 -24.84 11.89 -13.11
C ALA A 662 -23.53 12.72 -13.22
N ARG A 663 -22.98 13.21 -12.12
CA ARG A 663 -21.71 13.98 -12.08
C ARG A 663 -20.47 13.14 -12.39
N THR A 664 -20.60 11.80 -12.39
CA THR A 664 -19.50 10.89 -12.75
C THR A 664 -19.52 10.52 -14.25
N GLY A 665 -20.40 11.15 -15.05
CA GLY A 665 -20.50 10.82 -16.48
C GLY A 665 -19.23 11.13 -17.27
N ASP A 666 -18.61 12.27 -17.01
CA ASP A 666 -17.37 12.66 -17.68
C ASP A 666 -16.18 11.79 -17.22
N LEU A 667 -16.17 11.30 -15.98
CA LEU A 667 -15.20 10.32 -15.50
C LEU A 667 -15.25 9.02 -16.33
N VAL A 668 -16.46 8.51 -16.62
CA VAL A 668 -16.60 7.32 -17.48
C VAL A 668 -16.04 7.57 -18.88
N VAL A 669 -16.22 8.79 -19.43
CA VAL A 669 -15.65 9.17 -20.74
C VAL A 669 -14.13 9.24 -20.70
N ASP A 670 -13.55 9.85 -19.65
CA ASP A 670 -12.09 9.93 -19.47
C ASP A 670 -11.49 8.51 -19.37
N ILE A 671 -12.10 7.60 -18.62
CA ILE A 671 -11.71 6.18 -18.55
C ILE A 671 -11.83 5.49 -19.92
N ALA A 672 -12.92 5.73 -20.66
CA ALA A 672 -13.13 5.15 -21.98
C ALA A 672 -12.04 5.61 -22.96
N ASN A 673 -11.68 6.90 -22.95
CA ASN A 673 -10.60 7.44 -23.78
C ASN A 673 -9.26 6.77 -23.44
N ALA A 674 -8.92 6.64 -22.15
CA ALA A 674 -7.70 5.97 -21.70
C ALA A 674 -7.69 4.49 -22.13
N TYR A 675 -8.83 3.78 -22.02
CA TYR A 675 -8.93 2.40 -22.46
C TYR A 675 -8.71 2.20 -23.95
N PHE A 676 -9.28 3.05 -24.80
CA PHE A 676 -9.06 2.97 -26.24
C PHE A 676 -7.65 3.38 -26.62
N ALA A 677 -7.05 4.38 -25.94
CA ALA A 677 -5.65 4.75 -26.11
C ALA A 677 -4.68 3.64 -25.67
N LEU A 678 -5.02 2.87 -24.64
CA LEU A 678 -4.28 1.65 -24.29
C LEU A 678 -4.33 0.62 -25.43
N LYS A 679 -5.51 0.41 -26.01
CA LYS A 679 -5.71 -0.59 -27.08
C LYS A 679 -5.03 -0.24 -28.38
N ASP A 680 -4.94 1.01 -28.74
CA ASP A 680 -4.24 1.47 -29.95
C ASP A 680 -2.75 1.75 -29.74
N GLY A 681 -2.24 1.59 -28.49
CA GLY A 681 -0.84 1.78 -28.12
C GLY A 681 -0.40 3.23 -27.92
N SER A 682 -1.31 4.19 -28.01
CA SER A 682 -0.97 5.62 -27.85
C SER A 682 -0.86 6.06 -26.38
N LEU A 683 -1.47 5.30 -25.43
CA LEU A 683 -1.51 5.67 -24.02
C LEU A 683 -0.11 5.73 -23.38
N ALA A 684 0.74 4.74 -23.67
CA ALA A 684 2.10 4.71 -23.14
C ALA A 684 2.93 5.91 -23.60
N GLN A 685 2.79 6.29 -24.88
CA GLN A 685 3.47 7.49 -25.42
C GLN A 685 2.95 8.78 -24.79
N GLN A 686 1.64 8.87 -24.51
CA GLN A 686 1.04 10.01 -23.80
C GLN A 686 1.58 10.12 -22.38
N ALA A 687 1.65 9.01 -21.65
CA ALA A 687 2.15 8.97 -20.28
C ALA A 687 3.65 9.35 -20.20
N GLU A 688 4.45 8.91 -21.17
CA GLU A 688 5.87 9.26 -21.25
C GLU A 688 6.07 10.76 -21.56
N ALA A 689 5.32 11.29 -22.51
CA ALA A 689 5.35 12.72 -22.83
C ALA A 689 4.88 13.61 -21.66
N GLU A 690 3.89 13.16 -20.87
CA GLU A 690 3.45 13.87 -19.66
C GLU A 690 4.55 13.88 -18.59
N LYS A 691 5.23 12.75 -18.34
CA LYS A 691 6.35 12.67 -17.39
C LYS A 691 7.51 13.60 -17.79
N GLU A 692 7.87 13.61 -19.07
CA GLU A 692 8.91 14.51 -19.57
C GLU A 692 8.52 15.99 -19.38
N ALA A 693 7.24 16.32 -19.60
CA ALA A 693 6.74 17.68 -19.39
C ALA A 693 6.71 18.09 -17.91
N GLU A 694 6.34 17.17 -17.00
CA GLU A 694 6.36 17.40 -15.55
C GLU A 694 7.80 17.58 -15.04
N GLN A 695 8.75 16.76 -15.49
CA GLN A 695 10.17 16.88 -15.15
C GLN A 695 10.75 18.21 -15.63
N ALA A 696 10.47 18.61 -16.86
CA ALA A 696 10.92 19.89 -17.40
C ALA A 696 10.36 21.09 -16.60
N GLN A 697 9.11 21.00 -16.10
CA GLN A 697 8.53 22.03 -15.24
C GLN A 697 9.17 22.08 -13.85
N GLN A 698 9.53 20.94 -13.28
CA GLN A 698 10.23 20.88 -12.00
C GLN A 698 11.65 21.42 -12.09
N GLU A 699 12.37 21.13 -13.17
CA GLU A 699 13.71 21.67 -13.42
C GLU A 699 13.67 23.20 -13.62
N ASP A 700 12.66 23.73 -14.30
CA ASP A 700 12.50 25.18 -14.49
C ASP A 700 12.16 25.89 -13.15
N GLN A 701 11.35 25.27 -12.30
CA GLN A 701 11.06 25.77 -10.96
C GLN A 701 12.28 25.69 -10.03
N ALA A 702 13.09 24.64 -10.11
CA ALA A 702 14.30 24.50 -9.32
C ALA A 702 15.37 25.54 -9.74
N GLN A 703 15.49 25.84 -11.02
CA GLN A 703 16.40 26.89 -11.51
C GLN A 703 15.95 28.30 -11.12
N THR A 704 14.65 28.55 -10.96
CA THR A 704 14.13 29.86 -10.52
C THR A 704 14.24 30.10 -9.02
N THR A 705 14.50 29.06 -8.23
CA THR A 705 14.64 29.13 -6.76
C THR A 705 16.10 29.14 -6.28
N ASP A 706 17.12 29.11 -7.18
CA ASP A 706 18.52 29.19 -6.80
C ASP A 706 18.87 30.64 -6.36
N PRO A 707 19.22 30.89 -5.08
CA PRO A 707 19.54 32.24 -4.57
C PRO A 707 20.77 32.87 -5.25
N ALA A 708 21.60 32.08 -5.94
CA ALA A 708 22.82 32.57 -6.62
C ALA A 708 22.51 33.38 -7.89
N GLN A 709 21.38 33.16 -8.56
CA GLN A 709 20.99 33.95 -9.75
C GLN A 709 20.25 35.26 -9.37
N ALA A 710 19.60 35.35 -8.23
CA ALA A 710 19.00 36.58 -7.73
C ALA A 710 20.03 37.66 -7.38
N ALA A 711 21.28 37.28 -7.11
CA ALA A 711 22.41 38.22 -6.84
C ALA A 711 23.11 38.72 -8.08
N ALA A 712 23.01 38.05 -9.22
CA ALA A 712 23.65 38.43 -10.47
C ALA A 712 22.84 39.45 -11.31
N GLY A 713 21.57 39.62 -11.03
CA GLY A 713 20.65 40.55 -11.76
C GLY A 713 20.67 42.03 -11.28
N GLN A 714 21.42 42.33 -10.19
CA GLN A 714 21.40 43.68 -9.58
C GLN A 714 22.66 44.54 -9.81
N THR A 715 23.59 44.16 -10.66
CA THR A 715 24.84 44.94 -10.90
C THR A 715 25.08 45.29 -12.37
N THR A 716 24.10 45.83 -13.10
CA THR A 716 24.40 46.66 -14.29
C THR A 716 23.24 47.62 -14.56
N GLY A 717 23.38 48.85 -14.13
CA GLY A 717 22.42 49.90 -14.49
C GLY A 717 22.48 51.17 -13.65
N ASN A 718 23.68 51.72 -13.47
CA ASN A 718 23.80 53.08 -12.94
C ASN A 718 24.34 53.99 -14.05
N ALA A 719 23.43 54.72 -14.73
CA ALA A 719 23.79 55.88 -15.53
C ALA A 719 22.63 56.90 -15.41
N ALA A 720 23.03 58.04 -14.94
CA ALA A 720 22.31 59.24 -14.62
C ALA A 720 21.25 59.75 -15.60
N ALA A 721 20.12 60.28 -15.08
CA ALA A 721 19.55 61.57 -15.53
C ALA A 721 18.54 62.11 -14.51
N GLN A 722 18.63 63.39 -14.33
CA GLN A 722 17.99 64.26 -13.34
C GLN A 722 16.47 64.45 -13.45
N PRO A 723 15.81 65.12 -12.47
CA PRO A 723 14.39 65.08 -12.22
C PRO A 723 13.60 66.14 -12.98
N ALA A 724 12.36 65.87 -13.31
CA ALA A 724 11.40 66.89 -13.73
C ALA A 724 10.08 66.71 -13.00
N GLN A 725 9.87 67.67 -12.14
CA GLN A 725 8.68 68.40 -11.66
C GLN A 725 7.30 67.76 -11.73
N MET A 726 6.70 67.82 -10.54
CA MET A 726 5.27 67.84 -10.21
C MET A 726 4.46 68.85 -11.02
N THR A 727 3.21 68.52 -11.30
CA THR A 727 2.05 69.37 -10.99
C THR A 727 0.76 68.57 -11.05
N PRO A 728 -0.28 69.00 -10.25
CA PRO A 728 -1.41 68.17 -9.83
C PRO A 728 -2.74 68.60 -10.46
N ALA A 729 -3.81 67.96 -10.02
CA ALA A 729 -5.24 68.31 -10.11
C ALA A 729 -6.00 67.50 -11.17
N ALA A 730 -7.24 67.03 -10.97
CA ALA A 730 -8.32 67.35 -10.06
C ALA A 730 -9.28 66.15 -10.08
N ASP A 731 -9.79 65.66 -8.99
CA ASP A 731 -11.06 66.00 -8.33
C ASP A 731 -12.33 65.80 -9.17
N THR A 732 -13.13 64.86 -8.75
CA THR A 732 -14.60 64.89 -8.67
C THR A 732 -15.08 63.59 -8.00
N ALA A 733 -15.42 63.68 -6.71
CA ALA A 733 -16.72 63.82 -6.08
C ALA A 733 -17.58 62.54 -6.03
N ALA A 734 -17.69 62.07 -4.80
CA ALA A 734 -18.75 61.18 -4.30
C ALA A 734 -20.11 61.92 -4.26
N PRO A 735 -21.21 61.21 -3.98
CA PRO A 735 -21.78 61.48 -2.66
C PRO A 735 -22.22 60.23 -1.87
N GLU A 736 -22.09 60.47 -0.58
CA GLU A 736 -22.64 59.78 0.59
C GLU A 736 -24.16 59.62 0.57
N THR A 737 -24.62 58.63 1.33
CA THR A 737 -25.59 58.77 2.44
C THR A 737 -25.50 57.47 3.23
N ALA A 738 -25.06 57.41 4.50
CA ALA A 738 -25.67 57.78 5.77
C ALA A 738 -27.01 57.03 5.98
N ALA A 739 -27.33 56.35 7.06
CA ALA A 739 -26.92 56.38 8.45
C ALA A 739 -27.51 55.15 9.21
N GLU A 740 -26.88 54.87 10.34
CA GLU A 740 -27.45 54.60 11.69
C GLU A 740 -28.27 53.27 11.83
N GLY A 741 -28.14 52.48 12.86
CA GLY A 741 -27.49 52.60 14.14
C GLY A 741 -27.98 51.48 15.05
N GLU A 742 -27.18 51.13 16.05
CA GLU A 742 -27.52 50.62 17.38
C GLU A 742 -28.24 49.24 17.48
N ALA A 743 -27.99 48.34 18.36
CA ALA A 743 -27.22 48.20 19.59
C ALA A 743 -27.38 46.75 20.05
N GLN A 744 -26.36 46.22 20.68
CA GLN A 744 -26.47 45.06 21.57
C GLN A 744 -27.30 45.41 22.81
N PRO A 745 -27.89 44.43 23.51
CA PRO A 745 -27.22 44.03 24.74
C PRO A 745 -27.17 42.53 25.03
N ALA A 746 -26.25 42.27 25.92
CA ALA A 746 -25.80 40.98 26.47
C ALA A 746 -26.76 40.42 27.55
N VAL A 747 -26.43 39.13 27.90
CA VAL A 747 -26.52 38.47 29.23
C VAL A 747 -27.84 37.75 29.53
N GLN A 748 -27.80 36.43 29.71
CA GLN A 748 -27.60 35.73 30.97
C GLN A 748 -27.77 34.23 30.88
N ASP A 749 -26.85 33.52 31.58
CA ASP A 749 -26.90 32.21 32.22
C ASP A 749 -28.29 31.70 32.63
N GLU A 750 -28.50 30.39 32.49
CA GLU A 750 -29.01 29.54 33.59
C GLU A 750 -28.88 28.04 33.25
N GLN A 751 -27.96 27.38 33.95
CA GLN A 751 -28.11 26.19 34.83
C GLN A 751 -28.72 24.91 34.25
N GLN A 752 -27.85 23.88 34.26
CA GLN A 752 -28.19 22.46 34.41
C GLN A 752 -29.10 22.18 35.61
N PRO A 753 -29.80 21.05 35.61
CA PRO A 753 -29.52 20.12 36.71
C PRO A 753 -29.17 18.67 36.26
N ALA A 754 -28.46 18.09 37.17
CA ALA A 754 -27.80 16.79 37.15
C ALA A 754 -28.73 15.60 37.39
N ALA A 755 -28.22 14.44 36.92
CA ALA A 755 -28.21 13.12 37.54
C ALA A 755 -29.54 12.42 37.85
N ASP A 756 -29.66 11.20 37.32
CA ASP A 756 -29.81 10.04 38.21
C ASP A 756 -29.35 8.75 37.54
N THR A 757 -28.58 8.03 38.31
CA THR A 757 -28.12 6.65 38.21
C THR A 757 -29.27 5.66 38.40
N GLU A 758 -29.27 4.53 37.62
CA GLU A 758 -29.60 3.19 38.17
C GLU A 758 -29.17 2.09 37.19
N GLN A 759 -28.18 1.37 37.58
CA GLN A 759 -28.01 -0.09 37.86
C GLN A 759 -28.50 -1.08 36.80
N ASN A 760 -27.51 -1.78 36.27
CA ASN A 760 -27.53 -3.13 35.69
C ASN A 760 -28.05 -4.16 36.72
N PRO A 761 -28.76 -5.24 36.35
CA PRO A 761 -28.04 -6.49 36.28
C PRO A 761 -28.50 -7.48 35.18
N ASP A 762 -27.64 -8.31 34.76
CA ASP A 762 -27.60 -9.77 34.61
C ASP A 762 -27.04 -10.26 33.28
N ALA A 763 -25.87 -10.82 33.45
CA ALA A 763 -25.21 -11.74 32.55
C ALA A 763 -25.96 -13.09 32.48
N ILE A 764 -26.14 -13.63 31.26
CA ILE A 764 -26.21 -15.09 31.06
C ILE A 764 -25.39 -15.45 29.84
N ALA A 765 -24.42 -16.34 30.03
CA ALA A 765 -23.53 -16.94 29.07
C ALA A 765 -24.22 -18.05 28.24
N PRO A 766 -23.55 -18.55 27.19
CA PRO A 766 -24.16 -19.35 26.14
C PRO A 766 -24.05 -20.84 26.38
N GLU A 767 -24.98 -21.59 25.84
CA GLU A 767 -24.81 -23.04 25.58
C GLU A 767 -25.21 -23.37 24.14
N ASN A 768 -24.29 -24.15 23.51
CA ASN A 768 -24.28 -24.92 22.26
C ASN A 768 -24.11 -24.22 20.94
#